data_23711aabe72b9a40b394210f1d5d4da7
#
_entry.id   23711aabe72b9a40b394210f1d5d4da7
#
_cell.length_a   1.000
_cell.length_b   1.000
_cell.length_c   1.000
_cell.angle_alpha   90.00
_cell.angle_beta   90.00
_cell.angle_gamma   90.00
#
_symmetry.space_group_name_H-M   'P 1'
#
loop_
_entity.id
_entity.type
_entity.pdbx_description
1 polymer ?
#
loop_
_entity_poly.entity_id
_entity_poly.type
_entity_poly.pdbx_seq_one_letter_code
_entity_poly.pdbx_strand_id
1 'polypeptide(L)'
;MNILFPALAKEVTLTKINECFNQDYGQNYIYGLAGTQKHIVIANAYKQNPKTTIIITHNQDGVEEWYNDFSSLLPEASIWELPALDVMSVSATAKSLELKAKRMKILGMLTRKEPVIILATTNAAMQKDMSRQDFENSSVQIELNKEYEHDKILEQLVSLGYERVDKVEQIGQFSARGGIIDIYPINSDTPIRIEFFDSEIESIREFAIDSQRSLRNIAKCEILPLMQMDDTGSPAIFLSYLNKDCNVILDEPLHLKEAVEGSIKENPEIKEFVYDWNYILTSAKKHNIIYMSLMMQRIADTEPEQLISVAVKSTAPFQKQMHLLGEEIKNWLEQKNEILICLGDKTKIAYLQDVLEQQKIPVSRESEPKELSKDRVTFIVGSLLNGFEFPQSRLVLITEKDILGRQKKKLRPRQSGKNKNDKISHFRDINIGDYVVHVNHGIGKYLGVETLTIGNVHRDYLHIKYSGTDKLFVPTDQVHLIQKYIGSEGDVPRLSKMNGTAWKKAKAKAKASVENIAKDLINLYAERKNGKGFAFAPDTPWQKEFEDAFPYEETPDQLKAIAEIKADMEKPVPMDRLLCGDVGFGKTEVAIRAAFKAVMSNKQVAVLVPTTVLVQQHYQTFSNRFNDFGPKIGIICRFNSPKEQKKVLEDLATGQIDILIGTHGILNEKKVKFKDLGLLIVDEEQ
;
A
#
# COMPACT_ATOMS: atom_id res chain seq x y z
N MET A 1 1.53 22.46 11.70
CA MET A 1 1.42 23.05 10.34
C MET A 1 1.02 24.54 10.31
N ASN A 2 0.31 25.05 11.32
CA ASN A 2 -0.18 26.46 11.30
C ASN A 2 0.90 27.53 11.17
N ILE A 3 2.13 27.29 11.60
CA ILE A 3 3.27 28.21 11.54
C ILE A 3 3.74 28.51 10.11
N LEU A 4 3.45 27.60 9.15
CA LEU A 4 3.88 27.72 7.77
C LEU A 4 3.12 28.82 7.00
N PHE A 5 1.81 28.95 7.23
CA PHE A 5 0.97 29.90 6.52
C PHE A 5 1.33 31.39 6.75
N PRO A 6 1.65 31.84 7.99
CA PRO A 6 2.13 33.22 8.22
C PRO A 6 3.45 33.53 7.50
N ALA A 7 4.35 32.56 7.38
CA ALA A 7 5.60 32.73 6.64
C ALA A 7 5.34 32.88 5.12
N LEU A 8 4.40 32.13 4.59
CA LEU A 8 3.96 32.23 3.19
C LEU A 8 3.23 33.55 2.88
N ALA A 9 2.54 34.15 3.85
CA ALA A 9 1.84 35.43 3.64
C ALA A 9 2.78 36.58 3.24
N LYS A 10 4.10 36.43 3.42
CA LYS A 10 5.13 37.38 2.96
C LYS A 10 5.34 37.35 1.44
N GLU A 11 4.82 36.33 0.77
CA GLU A 11 4.97 36.11 -0.67
C GLU A 11 3.89 36.87 -1.45
N VAL A 12 4.25 37.91 -2.18
CA VAL A 12 3.31 38.77 -2.94
C VAL A 12 2.52 37.97 -3.98
N THR A 13 3.13 36.97 -4.59
CA THR A 13 2.52 36.13 -5.62
C THR A 13 1.35 35.32 -5.04
N LEU A 14 1.42 34.91 -3.76
CA LEU A 14 0.35 34.17 -3.10
C LEU A 14 -0.89 35.01 -2.86
N THR A 15 -0.76 36.33 -2.68
CA THR A 15 -1.91 37.24 -2.57
C THR A 15 -2.75 37.18 -3.85
N LYS A 16 -2.10 37.24 -5.02
CA LYS A 16 -2.78 37.11 -6.31
C LYS A 16 -3.48 35.75 -6.47
N ILE A 17 -2.84 34.69 -6.03
CA ILE A 17 -3.44 33.34 -6.07
C ILE A 17 -4.67 33.27 -5.16
N ASN A 18 -4.61 33.88 -3.97
CA ASN A 18 -5.75 33.96 -3.07
C ASN A 18 -6.90 34.77 -3.70
N GLU A 19 -6.59 35.85 -4.39
CA GLU A 19 -7.59 36.63 -5.15
C GLU A 19 -8.26 35.79 -6.25
N CYS A 20 -7.46 35.04 -7.03
CA CYS A 20 -8.01 34.12 -8.06
C CYS A 20 -8.87 33.02 -7.43
N PHE A 21 -8.45 32.44 -6.30
CA PHE A 21 -9.19 31.39 -5.61
C PHE A 21 -10.53 31.91 -5.06
N ASN A 22 -10.60 33.19 -4.71
CA ASN A 22 -11.80 33.84 -4.16
C ASN A 22 -12.83 34.26 -5.20
N GLN A 23 -12.48 34.26 -6.48
CA GLN A 23 -13.42 34.57 -7.57
C GLN A 23 -14.56 33.53 -7.58
N ASP A 24 -15.75 33.96 -7.98
CA ASP A 24 -16.87 33.04 -8.19
C ASP A 24 -16.87 32.45 -9.61
N TYR A 25 -16.20 33.16 -10.54
CA TYR A 25 -16.04 32.76 -11.93
C TYR A 25 -14.75 33.36 -12.48
N GLY A 26 -14.03 32.63 -13.29
CA GLY A 26 -12.80 33.09 -13.96
C GLY A 26 -11.96 31.95 -14.50
N GLN A 27 -10.98 32.30 -15.31
CA GLN A 27 -9.98 31.36 -15.81
C GLN A 27 -8.60 31.88 -15.47
N ASN A 28 -7.91 31.19 -14.58
CA ASN A 28 -6.62 31.61 -14.06
C ASN A 28 -5.57 30.52 -14.31
N TYR A 29 -4.35 30.92 -14.65
CA TYR A 29 -3.26 29.99 -14.92
C TYR A 29 -2.08 30.25 -13.98
N ILE A 30 -1.73 29.24 -13.16
CA ILE A 30 -0.62 29.28 -12.24
C ILE A 30 0.45 28.29 -12.70
N TYR A 31 1.70 28.74 -12.82
CA TYR A 31 2.79 27.90 -13.26
C TYR A 31 4.08 28.13 -12.45
N GLY A 32 5.04 27.20 -12.54
CA GLY A 32 6.28 27.22 -11.78
C GLY A 32 6.23 26.39 -10.50
N LEU A 33 5.16 25.65 -10.23
CA LEU A 33 4.95 24.86 -9.04
C LEU A 33 4.96 23.35 -9.35
N ALA A 34 5.55 22.56 -8.44
CA ALA A 34 5.58 21.10 -8.51
C ALA A 34 5.28 20.45 -7.14
N GLY A 35 4.58 19.31 -7.14
CA GLY A 35 4.30 18.51 -5.94
C GLY A 35 3.75 19.34 -4.77
N THR A 36 4.34 19.22 -3.59
CA THR A 36 3.93 19.92 -2.35
C THR A 36 3.82 21.44 -2.51
N GLN A 37 4.56 22.05 -3.45
CA GLN A 37 4.47 23.49 -3.72
C GLN A 37 3.07 23.88 -4.21
N LYS A 38 2.46 23.09 -5.11
CA LYS A 38 1.07 23.26 -5.54
C LYS A 38 0.12 23.11 -4.36
N HIS A 39 0.32 22.04 -3.59
CA HIS A 39 -0.56 21.66 -2.49
C HIS A 39 -0.61 22.76 -1.41
N ILE A 40 0.54 23.31 -1.04
CA ILE A 40 0.61 24.31 0.02
C ILE A 40 0.03 25.66 -0.39
N VAL A 41 0.19 26.02 -1.64
CA VAL A 41 -0.36 27.27 -2.20
C VAL A 41 -1.89 27.22 -2.20
N ILE A 42 -2.47 26.12 -2.65
CA ILE A 42 -3.92 25.92 -2.66
C ILE A 42 -4.46 25.74 -1.22
N ALA A 43 -3.73 25.01 -0.34
CA ALA A 43 -4.11 24.90 1.07
C ALA A 43 -4.14 26.25 1.78
N ASN A 44 -3.19 27.16 1.46
CA ASN A 44 -3.18 28.53 1.99
C ASN A 44 -4.41 29.31 1.51
N ALA A 45 -4.77 29.23 0.24
CA ALA A 45 -5.94 29.90 -0.31
C ALA A 45 -7.25 29.32 0.28
N TYR A 46 -7.38 28.00 0.38
CA TYR A 46 -8.53 27.34 0.98
C TYR A 46 -8.70 27.72 2.46
N LYS A 47 -7.61 27.80 3.22
CA LYS A 47 -7.67 28.16 4.64
C LYS A 47 -8.17 29.57 4.89
N GLN A 48 -7.85 30.51 3.98
CA GLN A 48 -8.33 31.90 4.08
C GLN A 48 -9.82 32.02 3.74
N ASN A 49 -10.28 31.29 2.72
CA ASN A 49 -11.68 31.28 2.31
C ASN A 49 -12.08 29.86 1.85
N PRO A 50 -12.62 29.03 2.74
CA PRO A 50 -13.02 27.67 2.40
C PRO A 50 -14.16 27.69 1.37
N LYS A 51 -13.89 27.19 0.15
CA LYS A 51 -14.86 26.95 -0.93
C LYS A 51 -14.79 25.51 -1.39
N THR A 52 -15.90 24.93 -1.83
CA THR A 52 -15.89 23.61 -2.46
C THR A 52 -14.88 23.61 -3.60
N THR A 53 -13.91 22.71 -3.53
CA THR A 53 -12.77 22.69 -4.45
C THR A 53 -12.60 21.30 -5.03
N ILE A 54 -12.65 21.23 -6.36
CA ILE A 54 -12.39 19.98 -7.10
C ILE A 54 -10.98 20.02 -7.65
N ILE A 55 -10.21 18.96 -7.46
CA ILE A 55 -8.86 18.83 -8.02
C ILE A 55 -8.84 17.60 -8.92
N ILE A 56 -8.57 17.80 -10.20
CA ILE A 56 -8.48 16.71 -11.18
C ILE A 56 -7.01 16.46 -11.50
N THR A 57 -6.55 15.23 -11.31
CA THR A 57 -5.20 14.75 -11.61
C THR A 57 -5.23 13.67 -12.69
N HIS A 58 -4.11 13.45 -13.37
CA HIS A 58 -4.06 12.51 -14.49
C HIS A 58 -4.07 11.03 -14.03
N ASN A 59 -3.63 10.72 -12.81
CA ASN A 59 -3.53 9.35 -12.29
C ASN A 59 -3.81 9.26 -10.78
N GLN A 60 -3.79 8.03 -10.27
CA GLN A 60 -4.05 7.74 -8.87
C GLN A 60 -2.95 8.26 -7.92
N ASP A 61 -1.69 8.22 -8.37
CA ASP A 61 -0.57 8.72 -7.56
C ASP A 61 -0.74 10.22 -7.27
N GLY A 62 -1.17 11.01 -8.25
CA GLY A 62 -1.49 12.42 -8.05
C GLY A 62 -2.60 12.64 -7.01
N VAL A 63 -3.66 11.83 -7.03
CA VAL A 63 -4.72 11.88 -5.99
C VAL A 63 -4.16 11.59 -4.62
N GLU A 64 -3.30 10.57 -4.48
CA GLU A 64 -2.67 10.21 -3.22
C GLU A 64 -1.73 11.32 -2.71
N GLU A 65 -0.97 11.96 -3.60
CA GLU A 65 -0.09 13.09 -3.28
C GLU A 65 -0.86 14.27 -2.70
N TRP A 66 -1.92 14.70 -3.38
CA TRP A 66 -2.80 15.77 -2.89
C TRP A 66 -3.46 15.41 -1.56
N TYR A 67 -3.96 14.17 -1.43
CA TYR A 67 -4.62 13.71 -0.21
C TYR A 67 -3.69 13.71 1.00
N ASN A 68 -2.48 13.19 0.84
CA ASN A 68 -1.50 13.09 1.93
C ASN A 68 -1.07 14.47 2.44
N ASP A 69 -0.71 15.38 1.53
CA ASP A 69 -0.29 16.73 1.89
C ASP A 69 -1.46 17.52 2.49
N PHE A 70 -2.66 17.46 1.88
CA PHE A 70 -3.84 18.16 2.41
C PHE A 70 -4.29 17.63 3.76
N SER A 71 -4.22 16.33 4.00
CA SER A 71 -4.52 15.76 5.32
C SER A 71 -3.60 16.29 6.43
N SER A 72 -2.38 16.69 6.07
CA SER A 72 -1.42 17.30 6.99
C SER A 72 -1.57 18.81 7.09
N LEU A 73 -1.86 19.50 5.98
CA LEU A 73 -1.99 20.96 5.90
C LEU A 73 -3.36 21.46 6.40
N LEU A 74 -4.41 20.70 6.14
CA LEU A 74 -5.82 21.03 6.39
C LEU A 74 -6.52 19.90 7.19
N PRO A 75 -6.11 19.60 8.43
CA PRO A 75 -6.63 18.47 9.19
C PRO A 75 -8.14 18.55 9.49
N GLU A 76 -8.72 19.74 9.45
CA GLU A 76 -10.15 20.00 9.70
C GLU A 76 -10.99 20.00 8.40
N ALA A 77 -10.36 19.97 7.21
CA ALA A 77 -11.07 20.00 5.95
C ALA A 77 -11.66 18.62 5.62
N SER A 78 -12.86 18.61 5.04
CA SER A 78 -13.50 17.41 4.52
C SER A 78 -12.92 17.08 3.15
N ILE A 79 -12.03 16.07 3.07
CA ILE A 79 -11.32 15.68 1.85
C ILE A 79 -11.79 14.31 1.41
N TRP A 80 -12.26 14.20 0.18
CA TRP A 80 -12.80 12.96 -0.38
C TRP A 80 -12.19 12.67 -1.75
N GLU A 81 -12.10 11.39 -2.08
CA GLU A 81 -11.68 10.93 -3.40
C GLU A 81 -12.87 10.39 -4.17
N LEU A 82 -13.13 10.96 -5.34
CA LEU A 82 -14.13 10.48 -6.27
C LEU A 82 -13.64 9.18 -6.93
N PRO A 83 -14.28 8.02 -6.66
CA PRO A 83 -13.84 6.78 -7.24
C PRO A 83 -14.20 6.69 -8.73
N ALA A 84 -13.28 6.12 -9.53
CA ALA A 84 -13.61 5.64 -10.86
C ALA A 84 -14.35 4.29 -10.74
N LEU A 85 -15.45 4.13 -11.45
CA LEU A 85 -16.17 2.87 -11.57
C LEU A 85 -15.52 2.03 -12.69
N ASP A 86 -15.43 0.73 -12.50
CA ASP A 86 -14.96 -0.17 -13.54
C ASP A 86 -16.11 -0.44 -14.53
N VAL A 87 -16.00 0.19 -15.69
CA VAL A 87 -17.04 0.18 -16.74
C VAL A 87 -17.06 -1.15 -17.51
N MET A 88 -15.99 -1.95 -17.44
CA MET A 88 -15.81 -3.16 -18.27
C MET A 88 -15.96 -4.48 -17.53
N SER A 89 -16.06 -4.50 -16.21
CA SER A 89 -16.05 -5.73 -15.41
C SER A 89 -17.47 -6.20 -15.05
N VAL A 90 -17.99 -7.15 -15.80
CA VAL A 90 -19.25 -7.87 -15.49
C VAL A 90 -19.09 -8.83 -14.29
N SER A 91 -17.86 -9.11 -13.83
CA SER A 91 -17.58 -10.20 -12.87
C SER A 91 -17.31 -9.76 -11.42
N ALA A 92 -17.36 -8.46 -11.08
CA ALA A 92 -16.99 -7.94 -9.76
C ALA A 92 -18.17 -7.25 -9.03
N THR A 93 -19.27 -7.98 -8.79
CA THR A 93 -20.53 -7.43 -8.25
C THR A 93 -20.37 -6.75 -6.87
N ALA A 94 -19.64 -7.31 -5.94
CA ALA A 94 -19.53 -6.77 -4.57
C ALA A 94 -18.63 -5.52 -4.45
N LYS A 95 -17.45 -5.50 -5.09
CA LYS A 95 -16.57 -4.32 -5.12
C LYS A 95 -17.19 -3.15 -5.90
N SER A 96 -17.96 -3.46 -6.94
CA SER A 96 -18.69 -2.47 -7.73
C SER A 96 -19.73 -1.71 -6.89
N LEU A 97 -20.44 -2.38 -6.00
CA LEU A 97 -21.48 -1.76 -5.16
C LEU A 97 -20.90 -0.76 -4.16
N GLU A 98 -19.81 -1.11 -3.49
CA GLU A 98 -19.13 -0.21 -2.53
C GLU A 98 -18.59 1.06 -3.21
N LEU A 99 -17.99 0.91 -4.40
CA LEU A 99 -17.48 2.05 -5.17
C LEU A 99 -18.63 2.94 -5.68
N LYS A 100 -19.73 2.34 -6.14
CA LYS A 100 -20.93 3.07 -6.54
C LYS A 100 -21.52 3.85 -5.35
N ALA A 101 -21.71 3.19 -4.22
CA ALA A 101 -22.20 3.83 -2.98
C ALA A 101 -21.31 5.01 -2.58
N LYS A 102 -19.99 4.86 -2.62
CA LYS A 102 -19.03 5.92 -2.31
C LYS A 102 -19.13 7.08 -3.29
N ARG A 103 -19.27 6.81 -4.61
CA ARG A 103 -19.45 7.83 -5.63
C ARG A 103 -20.76 8.61 -5.42
N MET A 104 -21.88 7.93 -5.21
CA MET A 104 -23.18 8.54 -4.94
C MET A 104 -23.19 9.38 -3.65
N LYS A 105 -22.52 8.91 -2.58
CA LYS A 105 -22.31 9.69 -1.35
C LYS A 105 -21.61 11.03 -1.65
N ILE A 106 -20.56 11.00 -2.48
CA ILE A 106 -19.81 12.20 -2.86
C ILE A 106 -20.66 13.14 -3.71
N LEU A 107 -21.41 12.63 -4.68
CA LEU A 107 -22.34 13.45 -5.46
C LEU A 107 -23.37 14.14 -4.56
N GLY A 108 -23.91 13.43 -3.57
CA GLY A 108 -24.80 14.00 -2.55
C GLY A 108 -24.14 15.08 -1.68
N MET A 109 -22.82 14.97 -1.42
CA MET A 109 -22.10 16.03 -0.68
C MET A 109 -21.95 17.30 -1.53
N LEU A 110 -21.77 17.17 -2.84
CA LEU A 110 -21.64 18.31 -3.76
C LEU A 110 -22.93 19.13 -3.91
N THR A 111 -24.09 18.55 -3.59
CA THR A 111 -25.38 19.30 -3.58
C THR A 111 -25.55 20.16 -2.33
N ARG A 112 -24.74 19.91 -1.27
CA ARG A 112 -24.79 20.65 -0.01
C ARG A 112 -23.97 21.93 -0.09
N LYS A 113 -24.21 22.86 0.84
CA LYS A 113 -23.48 24.15 0.91
C LYS A 113 -22.18 24.09 1.69
N GLU A 114 -21.91 22.98 2.38
CA GLU A 114 -20.69 22.83 3.17
C GLU A 114 -19.47 22.69 2.25
N PRO A 115 -18.39 23.44 2.49
CA PRO A 115 -17.20 23.37 1.67
C PRO A 115 -16.53 21.98 1.80
N VAL A 116 -16.24 21.37 0.66
CA VAL A 116 -15.60 20.04 0.57
C VAL A 116 -14.50 20.07 -0.49
N ILE A 117 -13.44 19.31 -0.26
CA ILE A 117 -12.38 19.09 -1.25
C ILE A 117 -12.57 17.71 -1.87
N ILE A 118 -12.73 17.67 -3.18
CA ILE A 118 -12.86 16.43 -3.94
C ILE A 118 -11.63 16.24 -4.82
N LEU A 119 -10.96 15.12 -4.66
CA LEU A 119 -9.84 14.69 -5.49
C LEU A 119 -10.34 13.67 -6.50
N ALA A 120 -10.06 13.86 -7.77
CA ALA A 120 -10.51 12.97 -8.84
C ALA A 120 -9.38 12.67 -9.81
N THR A 121 -9.33 11.42 -10.30
CA THR A 121 -8.54 11.09 -11.48
C THR A 121 -9.30 11.48 -12.73
N THR A 122 -8.62 11.59 -13.88
CA THR A 122 -9.29 11.75 -15.18
C THR A 122 -10.31 10.65 -15.43
N ASN A 123 -9.99 9.40 -15.09
CA ASN A 123 -10.89 8.25 -15.26
C ASN A 123 -12.15 8.37 -14.41
N ALA A 124 -12.08 8.98 -13.24
CA ALA A 124 -13.26 9.26 -12.42
C ALA A 124 -14.04 10.47 -12.96
N ALA A 125 -13.33 11.50 -13.43
CA ALA A 125 -13.92 12.76 -13.89
C ALA A 125 -14.65 12.63 -15.22
N MET A 126 -14.20 11.75 -16.12
CA MET A 126 -14.80 11.56 -17.44
C MET A 126 -16.08 10.71 -17.46
N GLN A 127 -16.40 10.00 -16.36
CA GLN A 127 -17.56 9.10 -16.32
C GLN A 127 -18.88 9.86 -16.36
N LYS A 128 -19.87 9.22 -17.01
CA LYS A 128 -21.24 9.70 -17.03
C LYS A 128 -21.93 9.29 -15.72
N ASP A 129 -22.55 10.27 -15.08
CA ASP A 129 -23.37 10.12 -13.87
C ASP A 129 -24.81 10.45 -14.20
N MET A 130 -25.77 10.20 -13.30
CA MET A 130 -27.13 10.73 -13.43
C MET A 130 -27.11 12.26 -13.33
N SER A 131 -28.15 12.92 -13.82
CA SER A 131 -28.26 14.39 -13.70
C SER A 131 -28.49 14.77 -12.22
N ARG A 132 -28.04 15.97 -11.82
CA ARG A 132 -28.34 16.52 -10.49
C ARG A 132 -29.83 16.53 -10.16
N GLN A 133 -30.66 16.87 -11.13
CA GLN A 133 -32.11 16.91 -10.95
C GLN A 133 -32.68 15.51 -10.71
N ASP A 134 -32.25 14.51 -11.47
CA ASP A 134 -32.69 13.13 -11.27
C ASP A 134 -32.21 12.59 -9.92
N PHE A 135 -30.98 12.93 -9.49
CA PHE A 135 -30.44 12.57 -8.18
C PHE A 135 -31.26 13.17 -7.03
N GLU A 136 -31.56 14.47 -7.10
CA GLU A 136 -32.34 15.17 -6.08
C GLU A 136 -33.79 14.62 -6.03
N ASN A 137 -34.40 14.34 -7.18
CA ASN A 137 -35.76 13.76 -7.27
C ASN A 137 -35.81 12.31 -6.76
N SER A 138 -34.73 11.57 -6.90
CA SER A 138 -34.65 10.17 -6.43
C SER A 138 -34.30 10.06 -4.95
N SER A 139 -33.78 11.12 -4.31
CA SER A 139 -33.48 11.10 -2.88
C SER A 139 -34.74 11.12 -2.03
N VAL A 140 -34.79 10.27 -0.99
CA VAL A 140 -35.94 10.17 -0.08
C VAL A 140 -35.58 10.81 1.25
N GLN A 141 -36.36 11.82 1.65
CA GLN A 141 -36.23 12.43 2.98
C GLN A 141 -37.38 11.94 3.89
N ILE A 142 -36.99 11.45 5.05
CA ILE A 142 -37.92 10.93 6.07
C ILE A 142 -37.74 11.75 7.35
N GLU A 143 -38.81 12.27 7.88
CA GLU A 143 -38.82 13.10 9.08
C GLU A 143 -39.76 12.55 10.14
N LEU A 144 -39.40 12.69 11.41
CA LEU A 144 -40.19 12.28 12.56
C LEU A 144 -41.54 13.03 12.61
N ASN A 145 -42.59 12.35 13.05
CA ASN A 145 -43.97 12.88 13.20
C ASN A 145 -44.60 13.35 11.86
N LYS A 146 -44.13 12.81 10.72
CA LYS A 146 -44.81 12.98 9.43
C LYS A 146 -45.44 11.67 8.97
N GLU A 147 -46.52 11.79 8.19
CA GLU A 147 -47.19 10.65 7.60
C GLU A 147 -46.54 10.21 6.31
N TYR A 148 -46.29 8.91 6.19
CA TYR A 148 -45.76 8.26 5.00
C TYR A 148 -46.49 6.93 4.78
N GLU A 149 -46.78 6.59 3.53
CA GLU A 149 -47.27 5.28 3.19
C GLU A 149 -46.12 4.26 3.22
N HIS A 150 -46.19 3.32 4.17
CA HIS A 150 -45.18 2.30 4.41
C HIS A 150 -44.77 1.57 3.12
N ASP A 151 -45.73 1.10 2.31
CA ASP A 151 -45.47 0.33 1.10
C ASP A 151 -44.81 1.18 0.01
N LYS A 152 -45.15 2.48 -0.08
CA LYS A 152 -44.48 3.39 -1.02
C LYS A 152 -42.99 3.58 -0.68
N ILE A 153 -42.65 3.65 0.62
CA ILE A 153 -41.23 3.72 1.01
C ILE A 153 -40.49 2.45 0.59
N LEU A 154 -41.07 1.28 0.76
CA LEU A 154 -40.47 0.03 0.34
C LEU A 154 -40.25 -0.03 -1.19
N GLU A 155 -41.24 0.40 -1.97
CA GLU A 155 -41.12 0.51 -3.43
C GLU A 155 -40.00 1.51 -3.83
N GLN A 156 -39.95 2.65 -3.15
CA GLN A 156 -38.88 3.64 -3.36
C GLN A 156 -37.49 3.07 -3.04
N LEU A 157 -37.34 2.35 -1.91
CA LEU A 157 -36.03 1.74 -1.56
C LEU A 157 -35.57 0.73 -2.62
N VAL A 158 -36.50 -0.07 -3.16
CA VAL A 158 -36.15 -0.98 -4.27
C VAL A 158 -35.77 -0.20 -5.52
N SER A 159 -36.51 0.86 -5.86
CA SER A 159 -36.19 1.71 -7.05
C SER A 159 -34.87 2.45 -6.90
N LEU A 160 -34.47 2.79 -5.67
CA LEU A 160 -33.17 3.38 -5.35
C LEU A 160 -32.01 2.37 -5.40
N GLY A 161 -32.30 1.08 -5.60
CA GLY A 161 -31.31 0.01 -5.71
C GLY A 161 -30.91 -0.64 -4.40
N TYR A 162 -31.65 -0.41 -3.32
CA TYR A 162 -31.42 -1.10 -2.04
C TYR A 162 -31.92 -2.54 -2.10
N GLU A 163 -31.11 -3.46 -1.56
CA GLU A 163 -31.41 -4.89 -1.50
C GLU A 163 -32.28 -5.21 -0.27
N ARG A 164 -33.41 -5.91 -0.51
CA ARG A 164 -34.24 -6.39 0.60
C ARG A 164 -33.66 -7.65 1.20
N VAL A 165 -33.40 -7.63 2.51
CA VAL A 165 -32.82 -8.75 3.28
C VAL A 165 -33.66 -9.03 4.54
N ASP A 166 -33.46 -10.20 5.16
CA ASP A 166 -34.09 -10.50 6.43
C ASP A 166 -33.50 -9.68 7.59
N LYS A 167 -32.20 -9.38 7.54
CA LYS A 167 -31.47 -8.61 8.55
C LYS A 167 -30.44 -7.74 7.87
N VAL A 168 -30.40 -6.46 8.20
CA VAL A 168 -29.44 -5.50 7.64
C VAL A 168 -28.07 -5.71 8.25
N GLU A 169 -27.06 -5.93 7.40
CA GLU A 169 -25.66 -6.17 7.80
C GLU A 169 -24.66 -5.32 7.00
N GLN A 170 -25.05 -4.82 5.82
CA GLN A 170 -24.18 -4.07 4.93
C GLN A 170 -24.88 -2.82 4.38
N ILE A 171 -24.07 -1.85 3.95
CA ILE A 171 -24.54 -0.63 3.26
C ILE A 171 -25.33 -1.03 2.01
N GLY A 172 -26.47 -0.36 1.78
CA GLY A 172 -27.34 -0.61 0.63
C GLY A 172 -28.36 -1.71 0.86
N GLN A 173 -28.51 -2.20 2.09
CA GLN A 173 -29.54 -3.18 2.47
C GLN A 173 -30.67 -2.54 3.26
N PHE A 174 -31.87 -3.11 3.12
CA PHE A 174 -33.00 -2.80 3.98
C PHE A 174 -33.80 -4.07 4.37
N SER A 175 -34.49 -3.99 5.50
CA SER A 175 -35.37 -5.04 6.03
C SER A 175 -36.67 -4.42 6.48
N ALA A 176 -37.79 -5.09 6.22
CA ALA A 176 -39.10 -4.65 6.66
C ALA A 176 -39.81 -5.76 7.47
N ARG A 177 -40.25 -5.44 8.69
CA ARG A 177 -40.89 -6.37 9.63
C ARG A 177 -42.04 -5.67 10.34
N GLY A 178 -43.26 -5.94 9.90
CA GLY A 178 -44.44 -5.24 10.44
C GLY A 178 -44.31 -3.73 10.19
N GLY A 179 -44.47 -2.91 11.21
CA GLY A 179 -44.32 -1.45 11.15
C GLY A 179 -42.86 -0.96 11.30
N ILE A 180 -41.84 -1.80 11.11
CA ILE A 180 -40.44 -1.42 11.28
C ILE A 180 -39.72 -1.58 9.95
N ILE A 181 -38.99 -0.52 9.52
CA ILE A 181 -38.05 -0.54 8.40
C ILE A 181 -36.67 -0.30 8.95
N ASP A 182 -35.76 -1.27 8.78
CA ASP A 182 -34.34 -1.14 9.01
C ASP A 182 -33.66 -0.88 7.68
N ILE A 183 -32.81 0.13 7.58
CA ILE A 183 -32.07 0.48 6.37
C ILE A 183 -30.63 0.89 6.71
N TYR A 184 -29.69 0.55 5.83
CA TYR A 184 -28.33 1.06 5.93
C TYR A 184 -28.02 1.99 4.75
N PRO A 185 -28.27 3.32 4.91
CA PRO A 185 -28.06 4.29 3.86
C PRO A 185 -26.59 4.47 3.53
N ILE A 186 -26.28 4.82 2.28
CA ILE A 186 -24.89 5.05 1.81
C ILE A 186 -24.24 6.31 2.40
N ASN A 187 -25.03 7.22 2.90
CA ASN A 187 -24.59 8.48 3.52
C ASN A 187 -24.57 8.45 5.05
N SER A 188 -24.80 7.29 5.65
CA SER A 188 -24.72 7.08 7.09
C SER A 188 -23.64 6.07 7.44
N ASP A 189 -22.96 6.25 8.57
CA ASP A 189 -21.96 5.31 9.08
C ASP A 189 -22.60 4.18 9.92
N THR A 190 -23.90 4.32 10.24
CA THR A 190 -24.70 3.36 11.03
C THR A 190 -26.03 3.12 10.34
N PRO A 191 -26.60 1.90 10.46
CA PRO A 191 -27.94 1.64 9.96
C PRO A 191 -28.99 2.39 10.80
N ILE A 192 -30.13 2.65 10.16
CA ILE A 192 -31.25 3.43 10.70
C ILE A 192 -32.46 2.53 10.81
N ARG A 193 -33.15 2.60 11.93
CA ARG A 193 -34.44 1.95 12.20
C ARG A 193 -35.56 2.99 12.23
N ILE A 194 -36.57 2.80 11.41
CA ILE A 194 -37.74 3.66 11.30
C ILE A 194 -38.96 2.85 11.80
N GLU A 195 -39.64 3.35 12.81
CA GLU A 195 -40.81 2.71 13.38
C GLU A 195 -42.05 3.51 13.03
N PHE A 196 -43.05 2.81 12.53
CA PHE A 196 -44.35 3.35 12.13
C PHE A 196 -45.42 2.98 13.15
N PHE A 197 -46.24 3.95 13.48
CA PHE A 197 -47.55 3.73 14.09
C PHE A 197 -48.62 4.09 13.05
N ASP A 198 -49.20 3.06 12.43
CA ASP A 198 -50.07 3.18 11.24
C ASP A 198 -49.33 3.84 10.07
N SER A 199 -49.63 5.07 9.69
CA SER A 199 -48.95 5.84 8.64
C SER A 199 -47.95 6.89 9.18
N GLU A 200 -47.97 7.15 10.51
CA GLU A 200 -47.08 8.15 11.13
C GLU A 200 -45.78 7.53 11.59
N ILE A 201 -44.66 8.26 11.42
CA ILE A 201 -43.36 7.84 11.93
C ILE A 201 -43.24 8.20 13.41
N GLU A 202 -43.27 7.18 14.27
CA GLU A 202 -43.15 7.32 15.72
C GLU A 202 -41.73 7.51 16.18
N SER A 203 -40.75 6.81 15.53
CA SER A 203 -39.35 6.95 15.89
C SER A 203 -38.41 6.72 14.71
N ILE A 204 -37.27 7.44 14.69
CA ILE A 204 -36.15 7.21 13.81
C ILE A 204 -34.88 7.07 14.67
N ARG A 205 -34.21 5.92 14.59
CA ARG A 205 -33.07 5.61 15.46
C ARG A 205 -31.90 5.01 14.68
N GLU A 206 -30.70 5.43 15.00
CA GLU A 206 -29.50 4.70 14.61
C GLU A 206 -29.32 3.47 15.51
N PHE A 207 -28.83 2.36 14.96
CA PHE A 207 -28.58 1.15 15.73
C PHE A 207 -27.27 0.47 15.35
N ALA A 208 -26.72 -0.34 16.26
CA ALA A 208 -25.51 -1.09 16.05
C ALA A 208 -25.80 -2.42 15.33
N ILE A 209 -25.05 -2.76 14.29
CA ILE A 209 -25.21 -3.98 13.48
C ILE A 209 -25.10 -5.24 14.34
N ASP A 210 -24.06 -5.32 15.17
CA ASP A 210 -23.74 -6.52 15.94
C ASP A 210 -24.79 -6.83 17.03
N SER A 211 -25.19 -5.80 17.79
CA SER A 211 -26.10 -5.94 18.93
C SER A 211 -27.56 -5.67 18.61
N GLN A 212 -27.84 -5.06 17.45
CA GLN A 212 -29.19 -4.59 17.03
C GLN A 212 -29.82 -3.59 18.01
N ARG A 213 -29.00 -3.01 18.93
CA ARG A 213 -29.49 -2.04 19.92
C ARG A 213 -29.42 -0.62 19.37
N SER A 214 -30.39 0.18 19.71
CA SER A 214 -30.42 1.60 19.36
C SER A 214 -29.24 2.34 19.99
N LEU A 215 -28.62 3.22 19.21
CA LEU A 215 -27.50 4.07 19.61
C LEU A 215 -27.99 5.48 19.98
N ARG A 216 -28.76 6.10 19.10
CA ARG A 216 -29.31 7.45 19.31
C ARG A 216 -30.59 7.66 18.49
N ASN A 217 -31.43 8.59 18.93
CA ASN A 217 -32.59 9.05 18.16
C ASN A 217 -32.16 10.20 17.23
N ILE A 218 -32.76 10.24 16.04
CA ILE A 218 -32.57 11.31 15.05
C ILE A 218 -33.92 11.84 14.61
N ALA A 219 -33.97 13.12 14.26
CA ALA A 219 -35.26 13.76 13.86
C ALA A 219 -35.58 13.57 12.38
N LYS A 220 -34.56 13.32 11.56
CA LYS A 220 -34.68 13.12 10.10
C LYS A 220 -33.57 12.25 9.57
N CYS A 221 -33.85 11.54 8.51
CA CYS A 221 -32.83 10.86 7.70
C CYS A 221 -33.06 11.11 6.21
N GLU A 222 -31.97 11.10 5.46
CA GLU A 222 -31.96 11.22 4.01
C GLU A 222 -31.41 9.93 3.43
N ILE A 223 -32.10 9.36 2.46
CA ILE A 223 -31.72 8.12 1.79
C ILE A 223 -31.38 8.48 0.35
N LEU A 224 -30.11 8.30 -0.01
CA LEU A 224 -29.58 8.61 -1.35
C LEU A 224 -29.71 7.39 -2.27
N PRO A 225 -29.86 7.59 -3.60
CA PRO A 225 -29.90 6.49 -4.55
C PRO A 225 -28.58 5.73 -4.59
N LEU A 226 -28.63 4.40 -4.73
CA LEU A 226 -27.49 3.50 -4.81
C LEU A 226 -27.13 3.13 -6.25
N MET A 227 -28.11 3.10 -7.14
CA MET A 227 -27.91 2.79 -8.55
C MET A 227 -27.93 4.07 -9.40
N GLN A 228 -27.07 4.11 -10.42
CA GLN A 228 -27.30 4.96 -11.57
C GLN A 228 -28.55 4.42 -12.28
N MET A 229 -29.49 5.30 -12.61
CA MET A 229 -30.70 4.88 -13.33
C MET A 229 -30.31 4.28 -14.68
N ASP A 230 -30.85 3.10 -14.99
CA ASP A 230 -30.77 2.51 -16.32
C ASP A 230 -31.36 3.49 -17.36
N ASP A 231 -30.69 3.67 -18.49
CA ASP A 231 -31.04 4.26 -19.81
C ASP A 231 -32.15 5.33 -19.96
N THR A 232 -32.91 5.68 -18.93
CA THR A 232 -34.05 6.61 -19.01
C THR A 232 -33.73 8.03 -18.52
N GLY A 233 -32.62 8.23 -17.81
CA GLY A 233 -32.17 9.53 -17.28
C GLY A 233 -31.25 10.27 -18.25
N SER A 234 -31.15 11.61 -18.11
CA SER A 234 -30.19 12.42 -18.87
C SER A 234 -28.77 12.25 -18.26
N PRO A 235 -27.81 11.68 -19.00
CA PRO A 235 -26.46 11.53 -18.47
C PRO A 235 -25.81 12.91 -18.25
N ALA A 236 -25.11 13.07 -17.12
CA ALA A 236 -24.40 14.29 -16.77
C ALA A 236 -22.99 14.00 -16.29
N ILE A 237 -22.15 15.01 -16.22
CA ILE A 237 -20.83 14.95 -15.60
C ILE A 237 -20.95 15.37 -14.12
N PHE A 238 -20.15 14.79 -13.22
CA PHE A 238 -20.17 15.12 -11.80
C PHE A 238 -20.00 16.63 -11.53
N LEU A 239 -19.28 17.35 -12.39
CA LEU A 239 -19.13 18.82 -12.30
C LEU A 239 -20.47 19.58 -12.36
N SER A 240 -21.52 18.97 -12.92
CA SER A 240 -22.86 19.58 -12.96
C SER A 240 -23.55 19.65 -11.59
N TYR A 241 -23.03 18.92 -10.58
CA TYR A 241 -23.52 18.98 -9.21
C TYR A 241 -23.00 20.19 -8.42
N LEU A 242 -21.93 20.83 -8.93
CA LEU A 242 -21.31 21.96 -8.28
C LEU A 242 -22.21 23.20 -8.26
N ASN A 243 -22.13 23.94 -7.18
CA ASN A 243 -22.70 25.29 -7.09
C ASN A 243 -21.83 26.30 -7.84
N LYS A 244 -22.31 27.53 -8.02
CA LYS A 244 -21.59 28.54 -8.81
C LYS A 244 -20.28 29.02 -8.18
N ASP A 245 -20.18 28.97 -6.85
CA ASP A 245 -19.05 29.45 -6.05
C ASP A 245 -17.99 28.38 -5.75
N CYS A 246 -17.78 27.47 -6.69
CA CYS A 246 -16.83 26.38 -6.54
C CYS A 246 -15.56 26.61 -7.39
N ASN A 247 -14.45 26.08 -6.91
CA ASN A 247 -13.17 26.07 -7.61
C ASN A 247 -12.94 24.71 -8.31
N VAL A 248 -12.51 24.73 -9.54
CA VAL A 248 -12.07 23.55 -10.29
C VAL A 248 -10.60 23.72 -10.67
N ILE A 249 -9.75 22.88 -10.10
CA ILE A 249 -8.31 22.90 -10.34
C ILE A 249 -7.95 21.77 -11.27
N LEU A 250 -7.33 22.10 -12.40
CA LEU A 250 -6.80 21.15 -13.37
C LEU A 250 -5.27 21.05 -13.18
N ASP A 251 -4.82 19.94 -12.63
CA ASP A 251 -3.40 19.68 -12.34
C ASP A 251 -2.72 19.06 -13.55
N GLU A 252 -1.80 19.78 -14.18
CA GLU A 252 -1.11 19.45 -15.44
C GLU A 252 -2.11 19.19 -16.61
N PRO A 253 -2.83 20.21 -17.09
CA PRO A 253 -3.95 20.04 -18.03
C PRO A 253 -3.64 19.27 -19.32
N LEU A 254 -2.41 19.33 -19.84
CA LEU A 254 -2.03 18.54 -21.02
C LEU A 254 -1.95 17.06 -20.70
N HIS A 255 -1.42 16.70 -19.53
CA HIS A 255 -1.41 15.29 -19.08
C HIS A 255 -2.83 14.78 -18.82
N LEU A 256 -3.74 15.64 -18.33
CA LEU A 256 -5.16 15.28 -18.18
C LEU A 256 -5.79 14.96 -19.54
N LYS A 257 -5.55 15.82 -20.55
CA LYS A 257 -6.02 15.59 -21.92
C LYS A 257 -5.48 14.29 -22.49
N GLU A 258 -4.17 14.08 -22.42
CA GLU A 258 -3.52 12.85 -22.90
C GLU A 258 -4.09 11.60 -22.22
N ALA A 259 -4.35 11.66 -20.91
CA ALA A 259 -4.92 10.55 -20.15
C ALA A 259 -6.34 10.21 -20.59
N VAL A 260 -7.21 11.23 -20.83
CA VAL A 260 -8.57 11.03 -21.34
C VAL A 260 -8.55 10.44 -22.74
N GLU A 261 -7.80 11.06 -23.67
CA GLU A 261 -7.69 10.60 -25.05
C GLU A 261 -7.06 9.20 -25.14
N GLY A 262 -6.04 8.91 -24.31
CA GLY A 262 -5.39 7.62 -24.20
C GLY A 262 -6.37 6.53 -23.74
N SER A 263 -7.12 6.76 -22.68
CA SER A 263 -8.11 5.82 -22.15
C SER A 263 -9.18 5.45 -23.18
N ILE A 264 -9.68 6.43 -23.92
CA ILE A 264 -10.69 6.22 -24.99
C ILE A 264 -10.06 5.46 -26.18
N LYS A 265 -8.79 5.76 -26.51
CA LYS A 265 -8.08 5.09 -27.63
C LYS A 265 -7.76 3.64 -27.32
N GLU A 266 -7.32 3.35 -26.08
CA GLU A 266 -7.03 1.99 -25.63
C GLU A 266 -8.27 1.11 -25.54
N ASN A 267 -9.39 1.68 -25.11
CA ASN A 267 -10.67 0.99 -24.96
C ASN A 267 -11.82 1.76 -25.62
N PRO A 268 -12.01 1.64 -26.93
CA PRO A 268 -13.05 2.39 -27.66
C PRO A 268 -14.49 2.12 -27.16
N GLU A 269 -14.73 0.97 -26.55
CA GLU A 269 -16.04 0.55 -26.03
C GLU A 269 -16.49 1.42 -24.84
N ILE A 270 -15.56 2.03 -24.09
CA ILE A 270 -15.94 2.91 -22.97
C ILE A 270 -16.56 4.23 -23.42
N LYS A 271 -16.46 4.60 -24.70
CA LYS A 271 -16.93 5.90 -25.22
C LYS A 271 -18.41 6.16 -24.94
N GLU A 272 -19.22 5.13 -24.84
CA GLU A 272 -20.64 5.27 -24.48
C GLU A 272 -20.85 5.69 -23.04
N PHE A 273 -19.90 5.40 -22.14
CA PHE A 273 -20.00 5.62 -20.70
C PHE A 273 -19.20 6.80 -20.18
N VAL A 274 -18.46 7.50 -21.06
CA VAL A 274 -17.56 8.58 -20.66
C VAL A 274 -17.76 9.80 -21.55
N TYR A 275 -17.31 10.95 -21.06
CA TYR A 275 -17.18 12.19 -21.81
C TYR A 275 -15.75 12.39 -22.31
N ASP A 276 -15.59 13.12 -23.42
CA ASP A 276 -14.30 13.52 -23.95
C ASP A 276 -13.71 14.72 -23.17
N TRP A 277 -12.45 15.03 -23.46
CA TRP A 277 -11.76 16.16 -22.86
C TRP A 277 -12.47 17.51 -23.07
N ASN A 278 -13.01 17.76 -24.26
CA ASN A 278 -13.65 19.03 -24.58
C ASN A 278 -14.92 19.25 -23.75
N TYR A 279 -15.67 18.18 -23.48
CA TYR A 279 -16.84 18.24 -22.62
C TYR A 279 -16.47 18.50 -21.15
N ILE A 280 -15.42 17.85 -20.67
CA ILE A 280 -14.90 18.07 -19.30
C ILE A 280 -14.46 19.52 -19.15
N LEU A 281 -13.65 20.03 -20.08
CA LEU A 281 -13.15 21.40 -20.07
C LEU A 281 -14.28 22.42 -20.13
N THR A 282 -15.26 22.23 -21.03
CA THR A 282 -16.43 23.10 -21.16
C THR A 282 -17.28 23.11 -19.88
N SER A 283 -17.39 21.96 -19.20
CA SER A 283 -18.12 21.87 -17.95
C SER A 283 -17.37 22.54 -16.81
N ALA A 284 -16.05 22.39 -16.74
CA ALA A 284 -15.20 23.06 -15.76
C ALA A 284 -15.23 24.60 -15.91
N LYS A 285 -15.29 25.11 -17.14
CA LYS A 285 -15.36 26.55 -17.42
C LYS A 285 -16.64 27.25 -16.95
N LYS A 286 -17.63 26.50 -16.48
CA LYS A 286 -18.84 27.07 -15.84
C LYS A 286 -18.59 27.55 -14.40
N HIS A 287 -17.41 27.25 -13.84
CA HIS A 287 -16.97 27.55 -12.50
C HIS A 287 -15.70 28.39 -12.52
N ASN A 288 -15.17 28.72 -11.35
CA ASN A 288 -13.84 29.33 -11.26
C ASN A 288 -12.79 28.23 -11.52
N ILE A 289 -12.15 28.31 -12.70
CA ILE A 289 -11.17 27.30 -13.12
C ILE A 289 -9.75 27.81 -12.92
N ILE A 290 -8.92 26.95 -12.31
CA ILE A 290 -7.51 27.23 -12.08
C ILE A 290 -6.67 26.14 -12.74
N TYR A 291 -5.95 26.52 -13.78
CA TYR A 291 -4.98 25.65 -14.44
C TYR A 291 -3.66 25.70 -13.67
N MET A 292 -3.10 24.56 -13.32
CA MET A 292 -1.81 24.49 -12.63
C MET A 292 -0.84 23.60 -13.40
N SER A 293 0.40 24.09 -13.64
CA SER A 293 1.46 23.29 -14.27
C SER A 293 2.84 23.71 -13.82
N LEU A 294 3.82 22.81 -13.99
CA LEU A 294 5.22 23.14 -13.73
C LEU A 294 5.73 24.19 -14.76
N MET A 295 5.43 23.98 -16.03
CA MET A 295 5.83 24.88 -17.11
C MET A 295 4.60 25.54 -17.73
N MET A 296 4.75 26.79 -18.17
CA MET A 296 3.71 27.45 -18.95
C MET A 296 3.50 26.71 -20.27
N GLN A 297 2.27 26.27 -20.49
CA GLN A 297 1.87 25.51 -21.68
C GLN A 297 0.61 26.14 -22.29
N ARG A 298 0.52 26.16 -23.61
CA ARG A 298 -0.69 26.61 -24.28
C ARG A 298 -1.73 25.48 -24.29
N ILE A 299 -2.84 25.70 -23.62
CA ILE A 299 -3.98 24.78 -23.63
C ILE A 299 -4.92 25.27 -24.73
N ALA A 300 -5.27 24.40 -25.68
CA ALA A 300 -6.22 24.73 -26.73
C ALA A 300 -7.57 25.12 -26.11
N ASP A 301 -8.24 26.07 -26.77
CA ASP A 301 -9.58 26.57 -26.39
C ASP A 301 -9.64 27.19 -24.98
N THR A 302 -8.51 27.71 -24.46
CA THR A 302 -8.48 28.42 -23.17
C THR A 302 -7.89 29.80 -23.31
N GLU A 303 -8.49 30.76 -22.63
CA GLU A 303 -8.03 32.16 -22.58
C GLU A 303 -7.96 32.57 -21.08
N PRO A 304 -6.87 32.26 -20.40
CA PRO A 304 -6.71 32.63 -18.97
C PRO A 304 -6.69 34.14 -18.83
N GLU A 305 -7.48 34.67 -17.89
CA GLU A 305 -7.54 36.09 -17.55
C GLU A 305 -6.27 36.58 -16.86
N GLN A 306 -5.68 35.68 -16.03
CA GLN A 306 -4.45 35.94 -15.32
C GLN A 306 -3.44 34.81 -15.52
N LEU A 307 -2.18 35.20 -15.72
CA LEU A 307 -1.02 34.32 -15.77
C LEU A 307 -0.13 34.62 -14.58
N ILE A 308 -0.02 33.67 -13.65
CA ILE A 308 0.73 33.83 -12.41
C ILE A 308 1.92 32.89 -12.41
N SER A 309 3.13 33.48 -12.43
CA SER A 309 4.38 32.74 -12.29
C SER A 309 4.80 32.73 -10.82
N VAL A 310 5.10 31.55 -10.28
CA VAL A 310 5.61 31.40 -8.93
C VAL A 310 7.05 30.88 -8.99
N ALA A 311 7.99 31.64 -8.42
CA ALA A 311 9.39 31.28 -8.39
C ALA A 311 9.68 30.44 -7.12
N VAL A 312 9.78 29.13 -7.31
CA VAL A 312 10.09 28.18 -6.22
C VAL A 312 11.20 27.23 -6.68
N LYS A 313 12.08 26.85 -5.77
CA LYS A 313 13.08 25.81 -6.02
C LYS A 313 12.69 24.56 -5.22
N SER A 314 12.85 23.38 -5.84
CA SER A 314 12.76 22.10 -5.14
C SER A 314 14.04 21.83 -4.37
N THR A 315 13.95 21.31 -3.16
CA THR A 315 15.11 20.87 -2.38
C THR A 315 15.72 19.62 -3.05
N ALA A 316 17.05 19.54 -3.05
CA ALA A 316 17.73 18.33 -3.51
C ALA A 316 17.61 17.22 -2.44
N PRO A 317 17.38 15.96 -2.84
CA PRO A 317 17.32 14.87 -1.87
C PRO A 317 18.72 14.59 -1.29
N PHE A 318 18.84 14.61 0.04
CA PHE A 318 20.12 14.38 0.75
C PHE A 318 20.48 12.89 0.86
N GLN A 319 19.59 11.98 0.53
CA GLN A 319 19.82 10.52 0.47
C GLN A 319 20.56 9.95 1.69
N LYS A 320 20.12 10.31 2.90
CA LYS A 320 20.71 9.91 4.19
C LYS A 320 22.11 10.50 4.48
N GLN A 321 22.62 11.41 3.67
CA GLN A 321 23.91 12.05 3.89
C GLN A 321 23.76 13.24 4.85
N MET A 322 23.74 12.96 6.16
CA MET A 322 23.52 13.97 7.20
C MET A 322 24.56 15.10 7.21
N HIS A 323 25.75 14.83 6.67
CA HIS A 323 26.80 15.84 6.53
C HIS A 323 26.40 16.89 5.49
N LEU A 324 25.92 16.46 4.30
CA LEU A 324 25.47 17.37 3.25
C LEU A 324 24.24 18.19 3.71
N LEU A 325 23.32 17.56 4.41
CA LEU A 325 22.18 18.26 5.02
C LEU A 325 22.67 19.36 5.96
N GLY A 326 23.66 19.08 6.81
CA GLY A 326 24.20 20.05 7.75
C GLY A 326 24.94 21.21 7.06
N GLU A 327 25.68 20.94 5.98
CA GLU A 327 26.33 22.01 5.20
C GLU A 327 25.30 22.92 4.53
N GLU A 328 24.27 22.35 3.92
CA GLU A 328 23.25 23.12 3.25
C GLU A 328 22.41 23.95 4.23
N ILE A 329 22.09 23.39 5.40
CA ILE A 329 21.41 24.13 6.47
C ILE A 329 22.25 25.34 6.93
N LYS A 330 23.57 25.19 7.07
CA LYS A 330 24.46 26.31 7.42
C LYS A 330 24.41 27.41 6.37
N ASN A 331 24.50 27.03 5.07
CA ASN A 331 24.38 27.97 3.96
C ASN A 331 23.06 28.76 4.00
N TRP A 332 21.94 28.07 4.24
CA TRP A 332 20.65 28.73 4.36
C TRP A 332 20.53 29.67 5.58
N LEU A 333 21.10 29.28 6.74
CA LEU A 333 21.15 30.14 7.93
C LEU A 333 22.01 31.38 7.70
N GLU A 334 23.15 31.27 7.02
CA GLU A 334 24.00 32.40 6.64
C GLU A 334 23.25 33.39 5.73
N GLN A 335 22.41 32.86 4.83
CA GLN A 335 21.53 33.66 3.96
C GLN A 335 20.31 34.23 4.68
N LYS A 336 20.14 33.97 6.00
CA LYS A 336 19.01 34.42 6.81
C LYS A 336 17.66 33.84 6.33
N ASN A 337 17.66 32.61 5.87
CA ASN A 337 16.42 31.89 5.55
C ASN A 337 15.76 31.37 6.84
N GLU A 338 14.43 31.35 6.85
CA GLU A 338 13.61 30.68 7.84
C GLU A 338 13.52 29.19 7.45
N ILE A 339 14.11 28.28 8.27
CA ILE A 339 14.20 26.87 7.96
C ILE A 339 13.22 26.07 8.80
N LEU A 340 12.36 25.31 8.14
CA LEU A 340 11.38 24.44 8.73
C LEU A 340 11.61 23.00 8.32
N ILE A 341 11.78 22.09 9.28
CA ILE A 341 11.89 20.64 9.01
C ILE A 341 10.61 19.96 9.47
N CYS A 342 9.96 19.27 8.55
CA CYS A 342 8.72 18.54 8.76
C CYS A 342 8.99 17.02 8.84
N LEU A 343 8.76 16.42 10.01
CA LEU A 343 8.95 14.98 10.24
C LEU A 343 7.68 14.34 10.81
N GLY A 344 7.55 13.02 10.62
CA GLY A 344 6.34 12.29 10.93
C GLY A 344 5.99 12.19 12.42
N ASP A 345 6.97 12.20 13.30
CA ASP A 345 6.76 12.09 14.75
C ASP A 345 7.84 12.80 15.58
N LYS A 346 7.53 12.97 16.88
CA LYS A 346 8.41 13.67 17.83
C LYS A 346 9.74 12.95 18.09
N THR A 347 9.78 11.63 17.97
CA THR A 347 10.99 10.82 18.20
C THR A 347 12.03 11.10 17.12
N LYS A 348 11.58 11.21 15.86
CA LYS A 348 12.43 11.57 14.73
C LYS A 348 12.96 12.99 14.84
N ILE A 349 12.09 13.90 15.30
CA ILE A 349 12.49 15.29 15.56
C ILE A 349 13.63 15.33 16.59
N ALA A 350 13.47 14.67 17.74
CA ALA A 350 14.48 14.64 18.79
C ALA A 350 15.81 14.06 18.28
N TYR A 351 15.76 12.95 17.53
CA TYR A 351 16.94 12.36 16.93
C TYR A 351 17.67 13.32 15.98
N LEU A 352 16.93 13.98 15.09
CA LEU A 352 17.56 14.89 14.12
C LEU A 352 18.07 16.16 14.78
N GLN A 353 17.41 16.67 15.82
CA GLN A 353 17.89 17.77 16.64
C GLN A 353 19.26 17.45 17.24
N ASP A 354 19.43 16.28 17.87
CA ASP A 354 20.70 15.84 18.44
C ASP A 354 21.80 15.69 17.37
N VAL A 355 21.48 15.15 16.19
CA VAL A 355 22.43 15.03 15.08
C VAL A 355 22.88 16.42 14.57
N LEU A 356 21.98 17.38 14.43
CA LEU A 356 22.32 18.73 13.97
C LEU A 356 23.10 19.52 15.02
N GLU A 357 22.77 19.38 16.31
CA GLU A 357 23.52 20.00 17.41
C GLU A 357 24.96 19.48 17.48
N GLN A 358 25.20 18.19 17.26
CA GLN A 358 26.55 17.62 17.13
C GLN A 358 27.35 18.28 16.01
N GLN A 359 26.68 18.73 14.94
CA GLN A 359 27.28 19.50 13.84
C GLN A 359 27.38 21.01 14.11
N LYS A 360 27.07 21.44 15.35
CA LYS A 360 27.04 22.85 15.78
C LYS A 360 26.02 23.72 15.03
N ILE A 361 24.89 23.14 14.65
CA ILE A 361 23.78 23.85 14.00
C ILE A 361 22.77 24.22 15.08
N PRO A 362 22.36 25.49 15.21
CA PRO A 362 21.38 25.92 16.20
C PRO A 362 19.99 25.40 15.83
N VAL A 363 19.33 24.69 16.75
CA VAL A 363 18.00 24.12 16.58
C VAL A 363 17.02 24.66 17.63
N SER A 364 15.74 24.71 17.28
CA SER A 364 14.67 24.98 18.24
C SER A 364 14.23 23.67 18.88
N ARG A 365 14.11 23.67 20.23
CA ARG A 365 13.58 22.52 20.99
C ARG A 365 12.12 22.73 21.44
N GLU A 366 11.47 23.74 20.90
CA GLU A 366 10.05 23.99 21.18
C GLU A 366 9.19 22.86 20.58
N SER A 367 8.31 22.30 21.38
CA SER A 367 7.40 21.22 20.94
C SER A 367 6.28 21.73 20.02
N GLU A 368 5.88 23.00 20.18
CA GLU A 368 4.87 23.68 19.36
C GLU A 368 5.33 25.11 19.06
N PRO A 369 6.20 25.30 18.08
CA PRO A 369 6.72 26.59 17.73
C PRO A 369 5.59 27.48 17.17
N LYS A 370 5.53 28.73 17.61
CA LYS A 370 4.54 29.73 17.16
C LYS A 370 5.04 30.58 15.99
N GLU A 371 6.34 30.76 15.88
CA GLU A 371 6.98 31.59 14.86
C GLU A 371 8.25 30.90 14.33
N LEU A 372 8.60 31.16 13.07
CA LEU A 372 9.86 30.75 12.48
C LEU A 372 10.99 31.71 12.87
N SER A 373 12.19 31.16 13.01
CA SER A 373 13.40 31.91 13.33
C SER A 373 14.38 31.86 12.17
N LYS A 374 15.09 32.99 11.93
CA LYS A 374 16.16 33.07 10.92
C LYS A 374 17.52 32.59 11.42
N ASP A 375 17.65 32.38 12.73
CA ASP A 375 18.92 32.04 13.37
C ASP A 375 18.98 30.57 13.85
N ARG A 376 17.92 29.82 13.71
CA ARG A 376 17.83 28.42 14.11
C ARG A 376 16.84 27.64 13.26
N VAL A 377 17.05 26.31 13.19
CA VAL A 377 16.15 25.39 12.51
C VAL A 377 14.93 25.12 13.38
N THR A 378 13.75 25.24 12.81
CA THR A 378 12.47 24.96 13.46
C THR A 378 11.93 23.59 13.00
N PHE A 379 11.28 22.85 13.91
CA PHE A 379 10.75 21.52 13.63
C PHE A 379 9.23 21.48 13.84
N ILE A 380 8.54 20.74 12.97
CA ILE A 380 7.11 20.45 13.12
C ILE A 380 6.81 18.99 12.88
N VAL A 381 5.77 18.48 13.55
CA VAL A 381 5.23 17.16 13.29
C VAL A 381 4.26 17.23 12.12
N GLY A 382 4.48 16.41 11.11
CA GLY A 382 3.64 16.31 9.93
C GLY A 382 4.24 15.44 8.84
N SER A 383 3.51 15.25 7.76
CA SER A 383 4.00 14.50 6.60
C SER A 383 3.68 15.30 5.35
N LEU A 384 4.72 15.82 4.70
CA LEU A 384 4.64 16.47 3.41
C LEU A 384 5.52 15.72 2.42
N LEU A 385 5.11 15.73 1.15
CA LEU A 385 5.73 14.90 0.11
C LEU A 385 7.14 15.39 -0.26
N ASN A 386 7.30 16.67 -0.56
CA ASN A 386 8.58 17.24 -1.02
C ASN A 386 8.88 18.57 -0.33
N GLY A 387 10.15 18.82 -0.06
CA GLY A 387 10.61 20.12 0.38
C GLY A 387 10.75 21.13 -0.76
N PHE A 388 10.92 22.37 -0.38
CA PHE A 388 11.06 23.49 -1.31
C PHE A 388 11.73 24.70 -0.65
N GLU A 389 12.17 25.61 -1.50
CA GLU A 389 12.70 26.91 -1.14
C GLU A 389 11.88 27.99 -1.85
N PHE A 390 11.28 28.91 -1.10
CA PHE A 390 10.71 30.17 -1.60
C PHE A 390 11.74 31.29 -1.44
N PRO A 391 12.49 31.65 -2.51
CA PRO A 391 13.60 32.60 -2.40
C PRO A 391 13.15 34.02 -1.97
N GLN A 392 11.97 34.47 -2.41
CA GLN A 392 11.47 35.81 -2.11
C GLN A 392 11.06 35.97 -0.65
N SER A 393 10.39 34.96 -0.08
CA SER A 393 10.01 34.94 1.33
C SER A 393 11.11 34.42 2.25
N ARG A 394 12.23 33.93 1.68
CA ARG A 394 13.35 33.30 2.40
C ARG A 394 12.89 32.15 3.29
N LEU A 395 12.00 31.33 2.79
CA LEU A 395 11.46 30.17 3.49
C LEU A 395 11.99 28.90 2.86
N VAL A 396 12.55 28.03 3.68
CA VAL A 396 12.98 26.69 3.28
C VAL A 396 12.18 25.65 4.07
N LEU A 397 11.53 24.74 3.37
CA LEU A 397 10.91 23.56 3.94
C LEU A 397 11.70 22.31 3.54
N ILE A 398 12.05 21.50 4.53
CA ILE A 398 12.70 20.20 4.33
C ILE A 398 11.76 19.11 4.86
N THR A 399 11.57 18.05 4.10
CA THR A 399 10.71 16.94 4.48
C THR A 399 11.53 15.70 4.81
N GLU A 400 10.87 14.73 5.41
CA GLU A 400 11.49 13.43 5.69
C GLU A 400 11.95 12.72 4.41
N LYS A 401 11.21 12.89 3.31
CA LYS A 401 11.59 12.34 2.00
C LYS A 401 12.90 12.96 1.47
N ASP A 402 13.10 14.26 1.63
CA ASP A 402 14.35 14.92 1.20
C ASP A 402 15.56 14.40 2.00
N ILE A 403 15.39 14.19 3.30
CA ILE A 403 16.45 13.70 4.19
C ILE A 403 16.80 12.25 3.88
N LEU A 404 15.80 11.38 3.71
CA LEU A 404 15.96 9.92 3.66
C LEU A 404 15.74 9.29 2.30
N GLY A 405 15.20 10.02 1.34
CA GLY A 405 14.78 9.51 0.04
C GLY A 405 13.45 8.74 0.08
N ARG A 406 12.56 9.01 1.04
CA ARG A 406 11.31 8.28 1.30
C ARG A 406 10.06 8.98 0.80
N GLN A 407 9.07 8.18 0.42
CA GLN A 407 7.66 8.60 0.34
C GLN A 407 6.87 7.98 1.51
N LYS A 408 6.22 8.81 2.31
CA LYS A 408 5.22 8.32 3.28
C LYS A 408 3.89 8.15 2.57
N LYS A 409 3.49 6.90 2.30
CA LYS A 409 2.07 6.60 2.04
C LYS A 409 1.36 6.47 3.40
N LYS A 410 0.46 7.42 3.72
CA LYS A 410 -0.53 7.18 4.79
C LYS A 410 -1.40 6.02 4.31
N LEU A 411 -1.18 4.84 4.89
CA LEU A 411 -2.06 3.69 4.68
C LEU A 411 -3.46 4.10 5.15
N ARG A 412 -4.42 4.11 4.22
CA ARG A 412 -5.84 4.14 4.58
C ARG A 412 -6.10 2.93 5.46
N PRO A 413 -6.83 3.06 6.60
CA PRO A 413 -7.22 1.89 7.36
C PRO A 413 -8.04 0.98 6.46
N ARG A 414 -7.45 -0.12 6.01
CA ARG A 414 -8.19 -1.20 5.37
C ARG A 414 -9.04 -1.85 6.44
N GLN A 415 -10.35 -1.77 6.29
CA GLN A 415 -11.26 -2.61 7.05
C GLN A 415 -10.94 -4.07 6.71
N SER A 416 -10.34 -4.75 7.68
CA SER A 416 -9.99 -6.16 7.55
C SER A 416 -11.26 -7.01 7.68
N GLY A 417 -11.72 -7.54 6.58
CA GLY A 417 -12.62 -8.68 6.59
C GLY A 417 -11.86 -9.90 7.10
N LYS A 418 -12.17 -10.34 8.31
CA LYS A 418 -11.70 -11.60 8.87
C LYS A 418 -12.31 -12.77 8.11
N ASN A 419 -11.53 -13.41 7.26
CA ASN A 419 -11.84 -14.79 6.84
C ASN A 419 -11.03 -15.76 7.73
N LYS A 420 -11.73 -16.37 8.68
CA LYS A 420 -11.30 -17.59 9.37
C LYS A 420 -11.70 -18.77 8.50
N ASN A 421 -10.76 -19.64 8.28
CA ASN A 421 -10.78 -21.10 8.11
C ASN A 421 -9.98 -21.54 6.88
N ASP A 422 -8.83 -22.09 7.17
CA ASP A 422 -8.42 -23.33 6.50
C ASP A 422 -7.38 -24.04 7.39
N LYS A 423 -7.88 -25.05 8.07
CA LYS A 423 -7.04 -26.05 8.74
C LYS A 423 -6.62 -27.07 7.69
N ILE A 424 -5.35 -27.11 7.34
CA ILE A 424 -4.78 -28.18 6.52
C ILE A 424 -4.17 -29.23 7.46
N SER A 425 -4.76 -30.42 7.42
CA SER A 425 -4.23 -31.64 8.06
C SER A 425 -3.22 -32.28 7.13
N HIS A 426 -1.98 -32.46 7.59
CA HIS A 426 -0.97 -33.24 6.90
C HIS A 426 -1.21 -34.72 7.11
N PHE A 427 -1.70 -35.42 6.07
CA PHE A 427 -1.54 -36.85 5.91
C PHE A 427 -0.54 -37.11 4.79
N ARG A 428 0.51 -37.91 5.06
CA ARG A 428 1.46 -38.41 4.07
C ARG A 428 0.77 -39.55 3.29
N ASP A 429 0.15 -39.25 2.18
CA ASP A 429 -0.48 -40.24 1.32
C ASP A 429 0.58 -40.92 0.44
N ILE A 430 0.94 -42.17 0.79
CA ILE A 430 1.65 -43.09 -0.11
C ILE A 430 0.58 -43.81 -0.88
N ASN A 431 0.48 -43.57 -2.20
CA ASN A 431 -0.50 -44.22 -3.07
C ASN A 431 0.01 -45.53 -3.62
N ILE A 432 -0.91 -46.46 -3.94
CA ILE A 432 -0.56 -47.72 -4.58
C ILE A 432 0.10 -47.41 -5.93
N GLY A 433 1.30 -47.98 -6.14
CA GLY A 433 2.11 -47.71 -7.32
C GLY A 433 3.26 -46.73 -7.12
N ASP A 434 3.30 -46.03 -6.01
CA ASP A 434 4.40 -45.14 -5.66
C ASP A 434 5.71 -45.89 -5.37
N TYR A 435 6.83 -45.23 -5.70
CA TYR A 435 8.13 -45.73 -5.28
C TYR A 435 8.40 -45.28 -3.83
N VAL A 436 8.88 -46.22 -3.03
CA VAL A 436 9.17 -46.02 -1.60
C VAL A 436 10.58 -46.45 -1.27
N VAL A 437 11.20 -45.84 -0.31
CA VAL A 437 12.54 -46.17 0.21
C VAL A 437 12.42 -46.76 1.59
N HIS A 438 12.82 -47.99 1.77
CA HIS A 438 12.96 -48.60 3.09
C HIS A 438 14.38 -48.42 3.61
N VAL A 439 14.54 -47.99 4.85
CA VAL A 439 15.84 -47.62 5.45
C VAL A 439 16.90 -48.73 5.29
N ASN A 440 16.51 -50.02 5.35
CA ASN A 440 17.41 -51.15 5.30
C ASN A 440 17.48 -51.87 3.94
N HIS A 441 16.41 -51.75 3.14
CA HIS A 441 16.26 -52.57 1.91
C HIS A 441 16.32 -51.73 0.62
N GLY A 442 16.31 -50.39 0.72
CA GLY A 442 16.41 -49.50 -0.42
C GLY A 442 15.09 -49.25 -1.16
N ILE A 443 15.16 -48.97 -2.46
CA ILE A 443 14.02 -48.56 -3.27
C ILE A 443 13.16 -49.73 -3.69
N GLY A 444 11.86 -49.68 -3.36
CA GLY A 444 10.83 -50.63 -3.80
C GLY A 444 9.60 -49.90 -4.33
N LYS A 445 8.63 -50.67 -4.86
CA LYS A 445 7.36 -50.14 -5.34
C LYS A 445 6.24 -50.60 -4.40
N TYR A 446 5.47 -49.65 -3.87
CA TYR A 446 4.35 -49.92 -2.97
C TYR A 446 3.16 -50.49 -3.74
N LEU A 447 2.64 -51.63 -3.27
CA LEU A 447 1.53 -52.35 -3.92
C LEU A 447 0.21 -52.30 -3.14
N GLY A 448 0.22 -51.76 -1.94
CA GLY A 448 -0.97 -51.67 -1.08
C GLY A 448 -0.78 -52.31 0.29
N VAL A 449 -1.83 -52.37 1.08
CA VAL A 449 -1.88 -53.09 2.37
C VAL A 449 -2.46 -54.48 2.13
N GLU A 450 -1.82 -55.49 2.72
CA GLU A 450 -2.26 -56.89 2.67
C GLU A 450 -2.34 -57.43 4.11
N THR A 451 -3.52 -57.99 4.44
CA THR A 451 -3.72 -58.59 5.76
C THR A 451 -3.21 -60.04 5.73
N LEU A 452 -2.15 -60.30 6.49
CA LEU A 452 -1.58 -61.63 6.61
C LEU A 452 -1.97 -62.26 7.94
N THR A 453 -2.34 -63.55 7.88
CA THR A 453 -2.62 -64.36 9.07
C THR A 453 -1.37 -65.17 9.40
N ILE A 454 -0.67 -64.78 10.48
CA ILE A 454 0.51 -65.48 10.97
C ILE A 454 0.18 -66.05 12.35
N GLY A 455 0.04 -67.34 12.45
CA GLY A 455 -0.53 -67.98 13.64
C GLY A 455 -1.98 -67.52 13.84
N ASN A 456 -2.64 -67.48 14.87
CA ASN A 456 -4.02 -67.01 15.05
C ASN A 456 -4.20 -65.48 15.12
N VAL A 457 -3.25 -64.68 14.59
CA VAL A 457 -3.29 -63.20 14.65
C VAL A 457 -3.34 -62.62 13.24
N HIS A 458 -4.39 -61.83 12.95
CA HIS A 458 -4.51 -61.05 11.73
C HIS A 458 -3.78 -59.70 11.92
N ARG A 459 -2.83 -59.39 11.03
CA ARG A 459 -2.14 -58.10 11.02
C ARG A 459 -2.03 -57.54 9.62
N ASP A 460 -2.11 -56.24 9.52
CA ASP A 460 -1.96 -55.52 8.25
C ASP A 460 -0.49 -55.19 7.99
N TYR A 461 -0.06 -55.45 6.75
CA TYR A 461 1.30 -55.25 6.28
C TYR A 461 1.29 -54.39 5.02
N LEU A 462 2.24 -53.46 4.90
CA LEU A 462 2.51 -52.76 3.65
C LEU A 462 3.30 -53.67 2.73
N HIS A 463 2.74 -53.95 1.55
CA HIS A 463 3.34 -54.83 0.53
C HIS A 463 4.21 -53.98 -0.40
N ILE A 464 5.52 -54.23 -0.42
CA ILE A 464 6.51 -53.53 -1.24
C ILE A 464 7.20 -54.55 -2.15
N LYS A 465 7.17 -54.27 -3.48
CA LYS A 465 7.86 -55.04 -4.48
C LYS A 465 9.26 -54.51 -4.77
N TYR A 466 10.23 -55.39 -4.77
CA TYR A 466 11.63 -55.11 -5.13
C TYR A 466 12.00 -55.64 -6.51
N SER A 467 13.29 -55.54 -6.89
CA SER A 467 13.77 -56.06 -8.19
C SER A 467 13.62 -57.59 -8.28
N GLY A 468 13.11 -58.08 -9.39
CA GLY A 468 12.79 -59.53 -9.59
C GLY A 468 11.46 -59.89 -8.96
N THR A 469 11.43 -61.02 -8.24
CA THR A 469 10.26 -61.58 -7.56
C THR A 469 10.20 -61.26 -6.07
N ASP A 470 11.17 -60.47 -5.56
CA ASP A 470 11.31 -60.18 -4.12
C ASP A 470 10.18 -59.26 -3.64
N LYS A 471 9.59 -59.65 -2.52
CA LYS A 471 8.52 -58.89 -1.83
C LYS A 471 8.90 -58.68 -0.36
N LEU A 472 8.61 -57.50 0.17
CA LEU A 472 8.75 -57.18 1.56
C LEU A 472 7.40 -56.82 2.16
N PHE A 473 7.07 -57.41 3.29
CA PHE A 473 5.89 -57.09 4.08
C PHE A 473 6.33 -56.37 5.33
N VAL A 474 5.98 -55.08 5.42
CA VAL A 474 6.34 -54.22 6.58
C VAL A 474 5.08 -54.02 7.39
N PRO A 475 5.11 -54.40 8.70
CA PRO A 475 3.97 -54.15 9.59
C PRO A 475 3.59 -52.67 9.61
N THR A 476 2.30 -52.38 9.74
CA THR A 476 1.80 -50.98 9.76
C THR A 476 2.31 -50.15 10.92
N ASP A 477 2.72 -50.76 12.05
CA ASP A 477 3.37 -50.09 13.16
C ASP A 477 4.83 -49.66 12.84
N GLN A 478 5.43 -50.20 11.80
CA GLN A 478 6.78 -49.87 11.32
C GLN A 478 6.80 -48.96 10.08
N VAL A 479 5.70 -48.29 9.76
CA VAL A 479 5.59 -47.38 8.62
C VAL A 479 6.65 -46.28 8.61
N HIS A 480 7.16 -45.88 9.77
CA HIS A 480 8.23 -44.91 9.93
C HIS A 480 9.57 -45.33 9.28
N LEU A 481 9.75 -46.61 8.96
CA LEU A 481 10.92 -47.13 8.22
C LEU A 481 10.81 -46.94 6.70
N ILE A 482 9.67 -46.43 6.21
CA ILE A 482 9.37 -46.22 4.82
C ILE A 482 9.15 -44.73 4.54
N GLN A 483 9.75 -44.24 3.47
CA GLN A 483 9.53 -42.89 2.97
C GLN A 483 9.20 -42.92 1.49
N LYS A 484 8.36 -41.97 1.01
CA LYS A 484 8.10 -41.82 -0.42
C LYS A 484 9.40 -41.44 -1.13
N TYR A 485 9.70 -42.11 -2.24
CA TYR A 485 10.86 -41.73 -3.05
C TYR A 485 10.61 -40.38 -3.73
N ILE A 486 11.51 -39.46 -3.52
CA ILE A 486 11.50 -38.13 -4.15
C ILE A 486 12.71 -38.11 -5.08
N GLY A 487 12.49 -38.17 -6.39
CA GLY A 487 13.52 -38.08 -7.45
C GLY A 487 13.23 -36.90 -8.38
N SER A 488 14.10 -36.67 -9.36
CA SER A 488 13.87 -35.66 -10.41
C SER A 488 12.60 -36.03 -11.20
N GLU A 489 11.77 -35.05 -11.55
CA GLU A 489 10.55 -35.29 -12.34
C GLU A 489 10.87 -36.07 -13.64
N GLY A 490 10.27 -37.26 -13.78
CA GLY A 490 10.39 -38.09 -14.96
C GLY A 490 11.35 -39.27 -14.85
N ASP A 491 12.18 -39.41 -13.82
CA ASP A 491 13.09 -40.56 -13.66
C ASP A 491 12.45 -41.70 -12.88
N VAL A 492 12.34 -42.85 -13.53
CA VAL A 492 11.88 -44.11 -12.90
C VAL A 492 13.09 -44.74 -12.16
N PRO A 493 13.08 -44.82 -10.81
CA PRO A 493 14.20 -45.35 -10.05
C PRO A 493 14.35 -46.86 -10.27
N ARG A 494 15.59 -47.34 -10.33
CA ARG A 494 15.85 -48.76 -10.36
C ARG A 494 15.53 -49.40 -9.02
N LEU A 495 14.69 -50.39 -8.99
CA LEU A 495 14.36 -51.14 -7.77
C LEU A 495 15.60 -51.84 -7.20
N SER A 496 15.77 -51.76 -5.90
CA SER A 496 16.87 -52.44 -5.18
C SER A 496 16.66 -53.95 -5.15
N LYS A 497 17.74 -54.72 -5.10
CA LYS A 497 17.67 -56.16 -4.82
C LYS A 497 17.67 -56.40 -3.30
N MET A 498 16.74 -57.19 -2.79
CA MET A 498 16.78 -57.65 -1.40
C MET A 498 18.08 -58.44 -1.18
N ASN A 499 18.83 -58.19 -0.12
CA ASN A 499 20.12 -58.80 0.17
C ASN A 499 21.30 -58.33 -0.71
N GLY A 500 21.14 -57.35 -1.61
CA GLY A 500 22.23 -56.78 -2.41
C GLY A 500 23.19 -55.90 -1.62
N THR A 501 24.50 -55.98 -1.93
CA THR A 501 25.53 -55.13 -1.31
C THR A 501 25.50 -53.69 -1.82
N ALA A 502 24.80 -53.44 -2.93
CA ALA A 502 24.75 -52.13 -3.60
C ALA A 502 24.15 -51.02 -2.68
N TRP A 503 23.04 -51.29 -2.02
CA TRP A 503 22.43 -50.34 -1.08
C TRP A 503 23.32 -50.04 0.12
N LYS A 504 23.97 -51.09 0.69
CA LYS A 504 24.94 -50.89 1.81
C LYS A 504 26.13 -50.05 1.37
N LYS A 505 26.66 -50.24 0.15
CA LYS A 505 27.75 -49.41 -0.42
C LYS A 505 27.31 -47.99 -0.68
N ALA A 506 26.10 -47.75 -1.23
CA ALA A 506 25.56 -46.42 -1.44
C ALA A 506 25.39 -45.66 -0.12
N LYS A 507 24.84 -46.31 0.91
CA LYS A 507 24.68 -45.74 2.24
C LYS A 507 26.03 -45.42 2.91
N ALA A 508 27.03 -46.30 2.78
CA ALA A 508 28.37 -46.05 3.34
C ALA A 508 29.07 -44.89 2.60
N LYS A 509 28.94 -44.78 1.28
CA LYS A 509 29.48 -43.66 0.50
C LYS A 509 28.84 -42.32 0.89
N ALA A 510 27.52 -42.31 1.03
CA ALA A 510 26.78 -41.14 1.49
C ALA A 510 27.22 -40.69 2.90
N LYS A 511 27.38 -41.67 3.85
CA LYS A 511 27.85 -41.41 5.19
C LYS A 511 29.26 -40.80 5.22
N ALA A 512 30.20 -41.37 4.43
CA ALA A 512 31.57 -40.82 4.34
C ALA A 512 31.59 -39.42 3.72
N SER A 513 30.74 -39.14 2.73
CA SER A 513 30.60 -37.81 2.15
C SER A 513 30.07 -36.79 3.18
N VAL A 514 29.07 -37.19 3.97
CA VAL A 514 28.52 -36.35 5.06
C VAL A 514 29.57 -36.05 6.14
N GLU A 515 30.40 -37.05 6.51
CA GLU A 515 31.47 -36.87 7.49
C GLU A 515 32.55 -35.87 7.00
N ASN A 516 32.89 -35.88 5.69
CA ASN A 516 33.80 -34.91 5.13
C ASN A 516 33.19 -33.50 5.11
N ILE A 517 31.93 -33.37 4.67
CA ILE A 517 31.21 -32.10 4.69
C ILE A 517 31.12 -31.55 6.12
N ALA A 518 30.88 -32.42 7.11
CA ALA A 518 30.83 -32.01 8.51
C ALA A 518 32.18 -31.43 9.01
N LYS A 519 33.30 -32.02 8.60
CA LYS A 519 34.65 -31.48 8.94
C LYS A 519 34.89 -30.13 8.30
N ASP A 520 34.52 -29.96 7.01
CA ASP A 520 34.66 -28.68 6.30
C ASP A 520 33.79 -27.59 6.93
N LEU A 521 32.56 -27.96 7.35
CA LEU A 521 31.65 -27.03 8.05
C LEU A 521 32.18 -26.64 9.43
N ILE A 522 32.79 -27.57 10.20
CA ILE A 522 33.40 -27.26 11.50
C ILE A 522 34.54 -26.24 11.31
N ASN A 523 35.40 -26.41 10.30
CA ASN A 523 36.48 -25.49 10.01
C ASN A 523 35.93 -24.11 9.62
N LEU A 524 34.95 -24.08 8.73
CA LEU A 524 34.28 -22.84 8.33
C LEU A 524 33.59 -22.12 9.50
N TYR A 525 32.95 -22.87 10.38
CA TYR A 525 32.34 -22.34 11.60
C TYR A 525 33.39 -21.75 12.56
N ALA A 526 34.54 -22.41 12.73
CA ALA A 526 35.65 -21.91 13.53
C ALA A 526 36.25 -20.62 12.94
N GLU A 527 36.40 -20.55 11.63
CA GLU A 527 36.86 -19.33 10.92
C GLU A 527 35.86 -18.17 11.11
N ARG A 528 34.56 -18.41 10.97
CA ARG A 528 33.51 -17.39 11.21
C ARG A 528 33.51 -16.89 12.65
N LYS A 529 33.60 -17.78 13.63
CA LYS A 529 33.59 -17.43 15.05
C LYS A 529 34.82 -16.57 15.46
N ASN A 530 35.94 -16.77 14.81
CA ASN A 530 37.20 -16.01 15.04
C ASN A 530 37.30 -14.78 14.10
N GLY A 531 36.42 -14.64 13.12
CA GLY A 531 36.37 -13.54 12.19
C GLY A 531 35.86 -12.24 12.83
N LYS A 532 36.40 -11.10 12.40
CA LYS A 532 35.86 -9.79 12.75
C LYS A 532 34.69 -9.47 11.83
N GLY A 533 33.51 -9.25 12.41
CA GLY A 533 32.31 -8.81 11.71
C GLY A 533 32.09 -7.31 11.86
N PHE A 534 31.09 -6.80 11.11
CA PHE A 534 30.60 -5.44 11.25
C PHE A 534 29.49 -5.42 12.33
N ALA A 535 29.67 -4.61 13.37
CA ALA A 535 28.61 -4.38 14.36
C ALA A 535 27.64 -3.32 13.81
N PHE A 536 26.40 -3.70 13.57
CA PHE A 536 25.38 -2.77 13.12
C PHE A 536 24.96 -1.83 14.25
N ALA A 537 24.57 -0.61 13.92
CA ALA A 537 24.10 0.36 14.91
C ALA A 537 22.78 -0.10 15.58
N PRO A 538 22.51 0.33 16.82
CA PRO A 538 21.22 0.16 17.45
C PRO A 538 20.07 0.68 16.59
N ASP A 539 18.86 0.21 16.85
CA ASP A 539 17.68 0.59 16.08
C ASP A 539 17.45 2.10 16.09
N THR A 540 17.26 2.64 14.88
CA THR A 540 16.86 4.04 14.72
C THR A 540 15.33 4.18 14.81
N PRO A 541 14.77 5.37 15.04
CA PRO A 541 13.33 5.60 14.98
C PRO A 541 12.67 5.11 13.69
N TRP A 542 13.41 5.11 12.59
CA TRP A 542 12.94 4.61 11.29
C TRP A 542 12.85 3.09 11.22
N GLN A 543 13.71 2.37 11.96
CA GLN A 543 13.56 0.92 12.10
C GLN A 543 12.22 0.58 12.75
N LYS A 544 11.88 1.28 13.82
CA LYS A 544 10.61 1.09 14.52
C LYS A 544 9.43 1.43 13.61
N GLU A 545 9.48 2.55 12.88
CA GLU A 545 8.43 2.90 11.92
C GLU A 545 8.26 1.86 10.81
N PHE A 546 9.38 1.32 10.30
CA PHE A 546 9.34 0.24 9.32
C PHE A 546 8.65 -1.00 9.88
N GLU A 547 8.89 -1.33 11.14
CA GLU A 547 8.27 -2.46 11.83
C GLU A 547 6.80 -2.19 12.12
N ASP A 548 6.45 -1.01 12.62
CA ASP A 548 5.06 -0.59 12.90
C ASP A 548 4.21 -0.48 11.61
N ALA A 549 4.83 -0.31 10.44
CA ALA A 549 4.16 -0.33 9.13
C ALA A 549 3.82 -1.74 8.63
N PHE A 550 4.12 -2.78 9.38
CA PHE A 550 3.71 -4.15 9.03
C PHE A 550 2.19 -4.31 9.19
N PRO A 551 1.45 -4.76 8.15
CA PRO A 551 -0.01 -4.74 8.15
C PRO A 551 -0.67 -5.86 8.99
N TYR A 552 0.12 -6.73 9.62
CA TYR A 552 -0.35 -7.86 10.42
C TYR A 552 0.20 -7.76 11.85
N GLU A 553 -0.46 -8.42 12.79
CA GLU A 553 0.08 -8.60 14.15
C GLU A 553 1.17 -9.69 14.13
N GLU A 554 2.32 -9.39 14.70
CA GLU A 554 3.40 -10.34 14.83
C GLU A 554 3.07 -11.40 15.87
N THR A 555 3.48 -12.63 15.58
CA THR A 555 3.43 -13.69 16.57
C THR A 555 4.53 -13.52 17.63
N PRO A 556 4.34 -14.04 18.87
CA PRO A 556 5.38 -13.97 19.90
C PRO A 556 6.74 -14.55 19.44
N ASP A 557 6.71 -15.60 18.61
CA ASP A 557 7.92 -16.21 18.08
C ASP A 557 8.61 -15.33 17.02
N GLN A 558 7.85 -14.62 16.20
CA GLN A 558 8.41 -13.63 15.28
C GLN A 558 9.10 -12.50 16.04
N LEU A 559 8.46 -11.93 17.05
CA LEU A 559 9.06 -10.86 17.88
C LEU A 559 10.34 -11.33 18.56
N LYS A 560 10.35 -12.55 19.10
CA LYS A 560 11.54 -13.16 19.70
C LYS A 560 12.67 -13.32 18.68
N ALA A 561 12.36 -13.89 17.51
CA ALA A 561 13.34 -14.09 16.44
C ALA A 561 13.94 -12.76 15.94
N ILE A 562 13.09 -11.72 15.77
CA ILE A 562 13.52 -10.37 15.37
C ILE A 562 14.47 -9.78 16.40
N ALA A 563 14.14 -9.86 17.69
CA ALA A 563 14.97 -9.35 18.78
C ALA A 563 16.34 -10.06 18.83
N GLU A 564 16.35 -11.38 18.69
CA GLU A 564 17.57 -12.19 18.69
C GLU A 564 18.47 -11.89 17.47
N ILE A 565 17.89 -11.75 16.26
CA ILE A 565 18.62 -11.40 15.04
C ILE A 565 19.25 -10.02 15.18
N LYS A 566 18.51 -9.03 15.65
CA LYS A 566 19.03 -7.68 15.89
C LYS A 566 20.19 -7.67 16.87
N ALA A 567 20.05 -8.39 17.99
CA ALA A 567 21.09 -8.51 18.98
C ALA A 567 22.37 -9.20 18.43
N ASP A 568 22.21 -10.17 17.53
CA ASP A 568 23.36 -10.82 16.88
C ASP A 568 24.00 -9.90 15.83
N MET A 569 23.23 -9.12 15.09
CA MET A 569 23.75 -8.13 14.12
C MET A 569 24.55 -7.01 14.81
N GLU A 570 24.25 -6.67 16.04
CA GLU A 570 24.96 -5.64 16.82
C GLU A 570 26.29 -6.11 17.42
N LYS A 571 26.59 -7.41 17.32
CA LYS A 571 27.89 -7.97 17.78
C LYS A 571 29.00 -7.76 16.76
N PRO A 572 30.27 -7.61 17.17
CA PRO A 572 31.40 -7.44 16.27
C PRO A 572 31.89 -8.76 15.66
N VAL A 573 31.00 -9.72 15.46
CA VAL A 573 31.26 -11.03 14.85
C VAL A 573 30.23 -11.30 13.76
N PRO A 574 30.59 -12.00 12.66
CA PRO A 574 29.62 -12.35 11.63
C PRO A 574 28.47 -13.19 12.23
N MET A 575 27.25 -12.76 11.99
CA MET A 575 26.07 -13.52 12.39
C MET A 575 25.91 -14.75 11.48
N ASP A 576 25.65 -15.91 12.10
CA ASP A 576 25.24 -17.13 11.41
C ASP A 576 24.02 -17.70 12.12
N ARG A 577 22.83 -17.46 11.56
CA ARG A 577 21.56 -17.79 12.22
C ARG A 577 20.61 -18.50 11.26
N LEU A 578 20.09 -19.63 11.68
CA LEU A 578 19.05 -20.37 11.00
C LEU A 578 17.68 -19.99 11.58
N LEU A 579 16.78 -19.52 10.74
CA LEU A 579 15.38 -19.24 11.08
C LEU A 579 14.49 -20.38 10.56
N CYS A 580 13.95 -21.17 11.48
CA CYS A 580 13.02 -22.26 11.17
C CYS A 580 11.58 -21.83 11.42
N GLY A 581 10.67 -22.23 10.55
CA GLY A 581 9.22 -21.99 10.68
C GLY A 581 8.48 -22.62 9.53
N ASP A 582 7.21 -22.96 9.74
CA ASP A 582 6.35 -23.52 8.68
C ASP A 582 6.09 -22.55 7.54
N VAL A 583 5.60 -23.05 6.42
CA VAL A 583 5.21 -22.20 5.27
C VAL A 583 4.05 -21.30 5.67
N GLY A 584 4.13 -20.03 5.31
CA GLY A 584 3.09 -19.02 5.63
C GLY A 584 3.23 -18.36 7.00
N PHE A 585 4.19 -18.76 7.86
CA PHE A 585 4.41 -18.15 9.18
C PHE A 585 5.26 -16.86 9.17
N GLY A 586 5.43 -16.24 7.99
CA GLY A 586 6.01 -14.90 7.88
C GLY A 586 7.51 -14.82 8.09
N LYS A 587 8.29 -15.91 7.85
CA LYS A 587 9.77 -15.91 7.87
C LYS A 587 10.38 -14.76 7.07
N THR A 588 9.79 -14.47 5.92
CA THR A 588 10.22 -13.39 5.01
C THR A 588 10.19 -12.01 5.67
N GLU A 589 9.18 -11.73 6.51
CA GLU A 589 9.11 -10.44 7.23
C GLU A 589 10.27 -10.27 8.22
N VAL A 590 10.65 -11.34 8.93
CA VAL A 590 11.81 -11.32 9.84
C VAL A 590 13.09 -11.01 9.07
N ALA A 591 13.28 -11.63 7.89
CA ALA A 591 14.42 -11.37 7.01
C ALA A 591 14.41 -9.93 6.46
N ILE A 592 13.24 -9.39 6.09
CA ILE A 592 13.06 -8.03 5.61
C ILE A 592 13.47 -7.00 6.67
N ARG A 593 13.13 -7.22 7.95
CA ARG A 593 13.54 -6.33 9.06
C ARG A 593 15.05 -6.33 9.28
N ALA A 594 15.68 -7.49 9.17
CA ALA A 594 17.15 -7.58 9.20
C ALA A 594 17.79 -6.85 8.00
N ALA A 595 17.23 -7.00 6.81
CA ALA A 595 17.67 -6.28 5.62
C ALA A 595 17.56 -4.77 5.79
N PHE A 596 16.45 -4.29 6.37
CA PHE A 596 16.26 -2.86 6.64
C PHE A 596 17.33 -2.32 7.60
N LYS A 597 17.63 -3.03 8.68
CA LYS A 597 18.68 -2.67 9.64
C LYS A 597 20.07 -2.58 8.96
N ALA A 598 20.37 -3.51 8.06
CA ALA A 598 21.61 -3.49 7.32
C ALA A 598 21.72 -2.29 6.38
N VAL A 599 20.66 -1.99 5.63
CA VAL A 599 20.60 -0.84 4.72
C VAL A 599 20.66 0.49 5.49
N MET A 600 20.02 0.60 6.64
CA MET A 600 20.11 1.78 7.51
C MET A 600 21.53 2.04 8.04
N SER A 601 22.37 1.01 8.08
CA SER A 601 23.81 1.12 8.40
C SER A 601 24.69 1.29 7.15
N ASN A 602 24.11 1.67 6.01
CA ASN A 602 24.76 1.84 4.70
C ASN A 602 25.45 0.57 4.17
N LYS A 603 24.96 -0.62 4.53
CA LYS A 603 25.43 -1.91 4.03
C LYS A 603 24.50 -2.47 2.97
N GLN A 604 25.07 -3.12 1.96
CA GLN A 604 24.29 -3.82 0.94
C GLN A 604 23.84 -5.18 1.43
N VAL A 605 22.71 -5.65 0.91
CA VAL A 605 22.11 -6.93 1.23
C VAL A 605 22.00 -7.81 0.01
N ALA A 606 22.38 -9.07 0.12
CA ALA A 606 22.15 -10.10 -0.89
C ALA A 606 21.05 -11.06 -0.43
N VAL A 607 20.06 -11.36 -1.28
CA VAL A 607 19.00 -12.33 -1.03
C VAL A 607 19.09 -13.44 -2.06
N LEU A 608 19.47 -14.62 -1.62
CA LEU A 608 19.60 -15.82 -2.44
C LEU A 608 18.34 -16.65 -2.35
N VAL A 609 17.75 -16.99 -3.49
CA VAL A 609 16.57 -17.87 -3.60
C VAL A 609 16.79 -18.95 -4.67
N PRO A 610 16.19 -20.15 -4.52
CA PRO A 610 16.50 -21.27 -5.39
C PRO A 610 15.94 -21.16 -6.80
N THR A 611 14.84 -20.49 -7.02
CA THR A 611 14.13 -20.44 -8.30
C THR A 611 13.86 -19.03 -8.80
N THR A 612 13.71 -18.86 -10.11
CA THR A 612 13.39 -17.56 -10.73
C THR A 612 11.98 -17.06 -10.37
N VAL A 613 11.06 -17.96 -10.09
CA VAL A 613 9.70 -17.61 -9.63
C VAL A 613 9.77 -16.99 -8.23
N LEU A 614 10.54 -17.59 -7.33
CA LEU A 614 10.77 -17.05 -6.01
C LEU A 614 11.53 -15.71 -6.05
N VAL A 615 12.47 -15.50 -6.98
CA VAL A 615 13.09 -14.18 -7.18
C VAL A 615 12.03 -13.11 -7.42
N GLN A 616 11.06 -13.38 -8.29
CA GLN A 616 10.01 -12.42 -8.62
C GLN A 616 9.06 -12.18 -7.43
N GLN A 617 8.69 -13.24 -6.69
CA GLN A 617 7.86 -13.12 -5.50
C GLN A 617 8.56 -12.33 -4.39
N HIS A 618 9.82 -12.62 -4.10
CA HIS A 618 10.62 -11.86 -3.12
C HIS A 618 10.82 -10.41 -3.56
N TYR A 619 11.11 -10.18 -4.84
CA TYR A 619 11.21 -8.83 -5.37
C TYR A 619 9.94 -8.03 -5.12
N GLN A 620 8.78 -8.62 -5.40
CA GLN A 620 7.50 -7.96 -5.20
C GLN A 620 7.20 -7.71 -3.71
N THR A 621 7.50 -8.69 -2.85
CA THR A 621 7.31 -8.58 -1.39
C THR A 621 8.24 -7.52 -0.80
N PHE A 622 9.53 -7.56 -1.13
CA PHE A 622 10.51 -6.58 -0.70
C PHE A 622 10.17 -5.19 -1.24
N SER A 623 9.88 -5.07 -2.55
CA SER A 623 9.50 -3.78 -3.15
C SER A 623 8.28 -3.16 -2.47
N ASN A 624 7.24 -3.95 -2.19
CA ASN A 624 6.06 -3.47 -1.48
C ASN A 624 6.38 -3.01 -0.05
N ARG A 625 7.24 -3.73 0.67
CA ARG A 625 7.64 -3.37 2.04
C ARG A 625 8.59 -2.18 2.10
N PHE A 626 9.49 -2.05 1.12
CA PHE A 626 10.49 -0.98 1.05
C PHE A 626 10.04 0.23 0.23
N ASN A 627 8.92 0.16 -0.46
CA ASN A 627 8.44 1.21 -1.36
C ASN A 627 8.44 2.61 -0.72
N ASP A 628 8.04 2.67 0.56
CA ASP A 628 7.92 3.92 1.31
C ASP A 628 9.22 4.31 2.06
N PHE A 629 10.29 3.53 1.93
CA PHE A 629 11.50 3.66 2.74
C PHE A 629 12.80 3.90 1.96
N GLY A 630 12.74 3.99 0.65
CA GLY A 630 13.80 4.48 -0.23
C GLY A 630 14.91 3.51 -0.67
N PRO A 631 15.17 2.32 -0.04
CA PRO A 631 16.16 1.39 -0.56
C PRO A 631 15.85 0.94 -1.98
N LYS A 632 16.87 0.92 -2.84
CA LYS A 632 16.75 0.43 -4.22
C LYS A 632 17.01 -1.07 -4.26
N ILE A 633 16.07 -1.79 -4.88
CA ILE A 633 16.13 -3.24 -5.00
C ILE A 633 16.42 -3.60 -6.46
N GLY A 634 17.48 -4.39 -6.67
CA GLY A 634 17.82 -4.96 -7.96
C GLY A 634 17.53 -6.46 -8.00
N ILE A 635 17.24 -6.99 -9.19
CA ILE A 635 17.08 -8.43 -9.42
C ILE A 635 18.02 -8.95 -10.49
N ILE A 636 18.52 -10.17 -10.28
CA ILE A 636 19.27 -10.93 -11.28
C ILE A 636 18.67 -12.31 -11.44
N CYS A 637 18.01 -12.54 -12.56
CA CYS A 637 17.47 -13.83 -12.93
C CYS A 637 17.51 -14.05 -14.45
N ARG A 638 17.11 -15.24 -14.91
CA ARG A 638 17.14 -15.59 -16.34
C ARG A 638 16.17 -14.76 -17.21
N PHE A 639 15.18 -14.11 -16.60
CA PHE A 639 14.21 -13.30 -17.34
C PHE A 639 14.72 -11.89 -17.67
N ASN A 640 15.76 -11.42 -16.99
CA ASN A 640 16.37 -10.13 -17.30
C ASN A 640 17.21 -10.22 -18.57
N SER A 641 17.10 -9.22 -19.43
CA SER A 641 17.96 -9.11 -20.60
C SER A 641 19.43 -8.90 -20.18
N PRO A 642 20.40 -9.30 -21.00
CA PRO A 642 21.84 -9.08 -20.70
C PRO A 642 22.18 -7.62 -20.44
N LYS A 643 21.48 -6.68 -21.09
CA LYS A 643 21.66 -5.24 -20.89
C LYS A 643 21.18 -4.77 -19.51
N GLU A 644 20.02 -5.25 -19.07
CA GLU A 644 19.49 -4.98 -17.74
C GLU A 644 20.36 -5.57 -16.64
N GLN A 645 20.80 -6.84 -16.81
CA GLN A 645 21.70 -7.46 -15.85
C GLN A 645 23.01 -6.67 -15.72
N LYS A 646 23.59 -6.20 -16.83
CA LYS A 646 24.80 -5.39 -16.81
C LYS A 646 24.58 -4.08 -16.04
N LYS A 647 23.47 -3.39 -16.29
CA LYS A 647 23.12 -2.15 -15.58
C LYS A 647 22.96 -2.39 -14.09
N VAL A 648 22.22 -3.44 -13.69
CA VAL A 648 22.04 -3.81 -12.26
C VAL A 648 23.39 -4.09 -11.59
N LEU A 649 24.33 -4.76 -12.28
CA LEU A 649 25.66 -5.05 -11.74
C LEU A 649 26.53 -3.79 -11.61
N GLU A 650 26.43 -2.85 -12.54
CA GLU A 650 27.13 -1.55 -12.48
C GLU A 650 26.57 -0.71 -11.32
N ASP A 651 25.26 -0.63 -11.19
CA ASP A 651 24.58 0.11 -10.12
C ASP A 651 24.87 -0.52 -8.73
N LEU A 652 24.99 -1.85 -8.65
CA LEU A 652 25.38 -2.56 -7.44
C LEU A 652 26.83 -2.22 -7.02
N ALA A 653 27.75 -2.25 -7.97
CA ALA A 653 29.18 -1.97 -7.70
C ALA A 653 29.42 -0.51 -7.30
N THR A 654 28.59 0.42 -7.78
CA THR A 654 28.64 1.84 -7.36
C THR A 654 27.94 2.11 -6.04
N GLY A 655 27.11 1.16 -5.54
CA GLY A 655 26.31 1.30 -4.33
C GLY A 655 24.99 2.04 -4.53
N GLN A 656 24.48 2.09 -5.77
CA GLN A 656 23.17 2.64 -6.06
C GLN A 656 22.03 1.63 -5.80
N ILE A 657 22.36 0.34 -5.75
CA ILE A 657 21.45 -0.74 -5.34
C ILE A 657 21.80 -1.15 -3.92
N ASP A 658 20.83 -1.11 -3.03
CA ASP A 658 20.97 -1.48 -1.62
C ASP A 658 20.71 -2.98 -1.39
N ILE A 659 19.77 -3.57 -2.13
CA ILE A 659 19.36 -4.97 -1.97
C ILE A 659 19.39 -5.66 -3.33
N LEU A 660 20.12 -6.76 -3.44
CA LEU A 660 20.15 -7.60 -4.63
C LEU A 660 19.45 -8.94 -4.37
N ILE A 661 18.44 -9.26 -5.16
CA ILE A 661 17.72 -10.55 -5.08
C ILE A 661 18.04 -11.38 -6.31
N GLY A 662 18.40 -12.65 -6.14
CA GLY A 662 18.68 -13.50 -7.29
C GLY A 662 18.87 -14.97 -6.94
N THR A 663 19.06 -15.80 -7.99
CA THR A 663 19.38 -17.20 -7.86
C THR A 663 20.89 -17.39 -7.66
N HIS A 664 21.38 -18.62 -7.66
CA HIS A 664 22.80 -18.95 -7.50
C HIS A 664 23.76 -18.12 -8.38
N GLY A 665 23.26 -17.44 -9.42
CA GLY A 665 24.05 -16.50 -10.24
C GLY A 665 24.63 -15.34 -9.46
N ILE A 666 24.03 -14.94 -8.33
CA ILE A 666 24.56 -13.85 -7.47
C ILE A 666 25.82 -14.25 -6.70
N LEU A 667 26.11 -15.55 -6.58
CA LEU A 667 27.31 -16.08 -5.92
C LEU A 667 28.54 -16.05 -6.83
N ASN A 668 28.40 -15.62 -8.09
CA ASN A 668 29.52 -15.58 -9.03
C ASN A 668 30.41 -14.34 -8.78
N GLU A 669 31.43 -14.49 -7.97
CA GLU A 669 32.39 -13.42 -7.59
C GLU A 669 33.06 -12.72 -8.78
N LYS A 670 33.17 -13.39 -9.93
CA LYS A 670 33.78 -12.79 -11.13
C LYS A 670 32.82 -11.78 -11.80
N LYS A 671 31.51 -11.94 -11.65
CA LYS A 671 30.48 -11.11 -12.29
C LYS A 671 29.81 -10.15 -11.32
N VAL A 672 29.56 -10.58 -10.09
CA VAL A 672 28.83 -9.80 -9.08
C VAL A 672 29.80 -9.21 -8.09
N LYS A 673 29.89 -7.90 -8.05
CA LYS A 673 30.74 -7.17 -7.13
C LYS A 673 29.88 -6.22 -6.31
N PHE A 674 29.82 -6.46 -5.02
CA PHE A 674 29.19 -5.54 -4.07
C PHE A 674 30.21 -4.45 -3.69
N LYS A 675 29.71 -3.24 -3.45
CA LYS A 675 30.54 -2.16 -2.92
C LYS A 675 30.86 -2.40 -1.43
N ASP A 676 29.84 -2.78 -0.66
CA ASP A 676 29.98 -3.03 0.79
C ASP A 676 28.85 -3.97 1.28
N LEU A 677 29.04 -5.28 1.05
CA LEU A 677 28.07 -6.30 1.46
C LEU A 677 28.10 -6.50 2.98
N GLY A 678 26.97 -6.29 3.66
CA GLY A 678 26.84 -6.47 5.11
C GLY A 678 25.97 -7.65 5.54
N LEU A 679 25.03 -8.09 4.70
CA LEU A 679 24.08 -9.17 5.05
C LEU A 679 23.81 -10.07 3.84
N LEU A 680 23.87 -11.37 4.06
CA LEU A 680 23.40 -12.39 3.12
C LEU A 680 22.19 -13.09 3.75
N ILE A 681 21.09 -13.15 3.00
CA ILE A 681 19.88 -13.89 3.33
C ILE A 681 19.75 -15.04 2.33
N VAL A 682 19.59 -16.25 2.83
CA VAL A 682 19.35 -17.45 2.01
C VAL A 682 17.96 -17.96 2.35
N ASP A 683 17.06 -17.99 1.38
CA ASP A 683 15.73 -18.54 1.53
C ASP A 683 15.66 -19.95 0.93
N GLU A 684 14.84 -20.83 1.55
CA GLU A 684 14.74 -22.25 1.16
C GLU A 684 16.13 -22.94 1.12
N GLU A 685 16.86 -22.82 2.24
CA GLU A 685 18.25 -23.27 2.36
C GLU A 685 18.42 -24.78 2.08
N GLN A 686 17.38 -25.64 2.35
CA GLN A 686 17.39 -27.07 2.07
C GLN A 686 17.42 -27.39 0.56
#